data_151040a77c92dc4c7971628e73481f23
#
_entry.id   151040a77c92dc4c7971628e73481f23
#
_cell.length_a   1.000
_cell.length_b   1.000
_cell.length_c   1.000
_cell.angle_alpha   90.00
_cell.angle_beta   90.00
_cell.angle_gamma   90.00
#
_symmetry.space_group_name_H-M   'P 1'
#
loop_
_entity.id
_entity.type
_entity.pdbx_description
1 polymer ?
#
loop_
_entity_poly.entity_id
_entity_poly.type
_entity_poly.pdbx_seq_one_letter_code
_entity_poly.pdbx_strand_id
1 'polypeptide(L)'
;MQLLRSLLCRFVFVLAAALPFAACAEDSVPDGWFVWPVVEPATGSPLDASALNTTPAGAAGRITVKDGKFVTPDGRPIRFFGVNLTSYGAFPSEADAERLAARLAKAGINIVRLHHLDNAWGVGQGGSIWPASPARHEALDAAQLDRLHRLIAILARHGIYSNLNLKVSKTLVAADGFPASVEQLPDFQKRVDFYDRRMVELQKDYARRLLTTKNPYTGRAPADDPAVAIVEINNENSLLGYFTRDLGRGTERFPEPFHTELQTLWNAWLAARYAGTRELAAAWNSPVPAAARPILDPATAQWQAKIQPGSAAILTPGPDAASFAVAVTRTSGTDWHVQVSTYGLHVEDNVVYTVAAEVRAAAPARLAIGLSNDEHAHPGEPWRSLGLLQSVDIGTGWTPVRLAFPAHSVAGGPAVLSFNVAAQTGRLEFRRVRLVEGAAEGGLRPGEALETHNVPLPGEPTTRQWADWIAFLSDTETKFAGEMRAYLRDELHVTAPMVCSQINFTGLPALVRERSMDFADSHVYWEHPEFSGAGWDPAKWTIKNTPMLAVLGPRRFGALGELAFHRVAGKPFAVSEYDHPAPSEYACEMYPELAVFGCRQDWDALYAFDLGDYGSRNPDGRITGFFDQINHPAKWSLAPFATRVFRAGLIPAAAAVAELRPGAPAWSEAMHFDMLWTRLDPDQPFAFLDQRLQVGDRPATVAAATLLRSGFADTPPVRVISAPRGQVLVAASPRAAVATGYLGGATVDAGSLRVTCPRFGRDFATVAAIALDDRPLATTQRILVTLVARAENQAMQWNATHTSVGAAWGHGPTIAERVPATVALALGGPGRVYALKPDGTRAHAVAATCAGGRLVFVVTPEDRTLHYEIALPE
;
A
#
# COMPACT_ATOMS: atom_id res chain seq x y z
N MET A 1 -19.58 -10.02 44.20
CA MET A 1 -18.25 -10.61 44.50
C MET A 1 -17.19 -10.07 43.53
N GLN A 2 -17.09 -8.75 43.48
CA GLN A 2 -16.13 -8.03 42.60
C GLN A 2 -15.66 -6.75 43.30
N LEU A 3 -15.19 -6.89 44.55
CA LEU A 3 -14.74 -5.75 45.35
C LEU A 3 -13.71 -6.24 46.41
N LEU A 4 -12.68 -6.98 45.96
CA LEU A 4 -11.58 -7.36 46.84
C LEU A 4 -10.32 -7.77 46.05
N ARG A 5 -9.83 -6.92 45.12
CA ARG A 5 -8.51 -7.05 44.47
C ARG A 5 -7.83 -5.71 44.16
N SER A 6 -8.05 -4.69 44.94
CA SER A 6 -7.35 -3.40 44.75
C SER A 6 -6.73 -2.83 46.04
N LEU A 7 -6.13 -3.69 46.86
CA LEU A 7 -5.43 -3.23 48.09
C LEU A 7 -4.29 -4.16 48.48
N LEU A 8 -3.30 -4.34 47.60
CA LEU A 8 -2.02 -4.96 47.95
C LEU A 8 -0.93 -4.63 46.89
N CYS A 9 -0.65 -3.34 46.67
CA CYS A 9 0.55 -2.87 45.97
C CYS A 9 0.92 -1.45 46.45
N ARG A 10 1.10 -1.27 47.75
CA ARG A 10 1.85 -0.13 48.32
C ARG A 10 2.53 -0.62 49.59
N PHE A 11 3.81 -0.55 49.63
CA PHE A 11 4.83 -0.75 50.64
C PHE A 11 5.78 -1.91 50.36
N VAL A 12 6.81 -1.64 49.55
CA VAL A 12 8.21 -2.02 49.83
C VAL A 12 9.09 -1.00 49.11
N PHE A 13 9.51 0.02 49.82
CA PHE A 13 10.68 0.80 49.44
C PHE A 13 11.71 0.60 50.57
N VAL A 14 12.97 0.54 50.13
CA VAL A 14 14.22 0.57 50.91
C VAL A 14 14.75 -0.79 51.31
N LEU A 15 15.60 -1.35 50.47
CA LEU A 15 16.96 -1.77 50.81
C LEU A 15 17.78 -1.80 49.50
N ALA A 16 18.58 -0.76 49.25
CA ALA A 16 19.57 -0.75 48.21
C ALA A 16 20.74 -1.64 48.63
N ALA A 17 20.72 -2.90 48.20
CA ALA A 17 21.90 -3.74 48.21
C ALA A 17 22.54 -3.57 46.82
N ALA A 18 23.74 -3.00 46.80
CA ALA A 18 24.58 -2.98 45.60
C ALA A 18 24.87 -4.43 45.18
N LEU A 19 24.09 -4.92 44.25
CA LEU A 19 24.45 -6.07 43.44
C LEU A 19 25.45 -5.60 42.37
N PRO A 20 26.57 -6.32 42.14
CA PRO A 20 27.46 -5.98 41.05
C PRO A 20 26.66 -6.06 39.74
N PHE A 21 26.79 -5.04 38.93
CA PHE A 21 26.39 -5.11 37.52
C PHE A 21 27.03 -6.39 36.97
N ALA A 22 26.24 -7.44 36.78
CA ALA A 22 26.60 -8.51 35.91
C ALA A 22 26.73 -7.82 34.53
N ALA A 23 27.98 -7.75 34.04
CA ALA A 23 28.22 -7.42 32.65
C ALA A 23 27.32 -8.36 31.85
N CYS A 24 26.26 -7.86 31.23
CA CYS A 24 25.57 -8.58 30.19
C CYS A 24 26.67 -9.02 29.20
N ALA A 25 26.78 -10.31 28.95
CA ALA A 25 27.61 -10.81 27.90
C ALA A 25 27.19 -10.00 26.64
N GLU A 26 28.16 -9.31 26.03
CA GLU A 26 27.92 -8.69 24.72
C GLU A 26 27.40 -9.81 23.82
N ASP A 27 26.15 -9.69 23.35
CA ASP A 27 25.59 -10.63 22.39
C ASP A 27 26.54 -10.65 21.21
N SER A 28 27.06 -11.82 20.87
CA SER A 28 28.07 -11.95 19.82
C SER A 28 27.43 -11.61 18.48
N VAL A 29 27.85 -10.50 17.88
CA VAL A 29 27.44 -10.13 16.53
C VAL A 29 27.86 -11.25 15.57
N PRO A 30 27.00 -11.79 14.71
CA PRO A 30 27.33 -12.88 13.81
C PRO A 30 28.52 -12.56 12.89
N ASP A 31 29.30 -13.57 12.47
CA ASP A 31 30.37 -13.38 11.51
C ASP A 31 29.89 -12.70 10.23
N GLY A 32 30.61 -11.70 9.79
CA GLY A 32 30.24 -10.89 8.62
C GLY A 32 29.20 -9.79 8.89
N TRP A 33 28.77 -9.62 10.14
CA TRP A 33 27.92 -8.53 10.59
C TRP A 33 28.68 -7.55 11.47
N PHE A 34 28.13 -6.36 11.64
CA PHE A 34 28.69 -5.33 12.53
C PHE A 34 27.59 -4.43 13.08
N VAL A 35 27.86 -3.84 14.24
CA VAL A 35 26.94 -2.87 14.87
C VAL A 35 26.86 -1.61 14.00
N TRP A 36 25.64 -1.22 13.65
CA TRP A 36 25.37 -0.03 12.85
C TRP A 36 24.14 0.72 13.38
N PRO A 37 24.31 1.58 14.39
CA PRO A 37 23.22 2.41 14.87
C PRO A 37 22.85 3.46 13.82
N VAL A 38 21.56 3.65 13.59
CA VAL A 38 21.09 4.72 12.70
C VAL A 38 20.99 6.01 13.50
N VAL A 39 21.93 6.92 13.28
CA VAL A 39 22.06 8.19 14.00
C VAL A 39 21.82 9.38 13.09
N GLU A 40 21.67 10.58 13.68
CA GLU A 40 21.62 11.83 12.90
C GLU A 40 22.97 12.09 12.22
N PRO A 41 23.01 12.34 10.90
CA PRO A 41 24.24 12.69 10.21
C PRO A 41 24.87 13.98 10.72
N ALA A 42 26.19 14.03 10.76
CA ALA A 42 26.93 15.26 11.04
C ALA A 42 26.69 16.28 9.92
N THR A 43 26.58 17.55 10.30
CA THR A 43 26.35 18.63 9.34
C THR A 43 27.51 18.73 8.34
N GLY A 44 27.18 18.79 7.03
CA GLY A 44 28.14 18.83 5.93
C GLY A 44 28.80 17.48 5.61
N SER A 45 28.45 16.40 6.31
CA SER A 45 28.92 15.05 5.97
C SER A 45 28.32 14.59 4.62
N PRO A 46 28.89 13.54 3.98
CA PRO A 46 28.31 12.97 2.76
C PRO A 46 26.86 12.51 2.90
N LEU A 47 26.42 12.21 4.11
CA LEU A 47 25.05 11.78 4.42
C LEU A 47 24.09 12.96 4.62
N ASP A 48 24.59 14.19 4.75
CA ASP A 48 23.76 15.38 4.93
C ASP A 48 23.20 15.86 3.58
N ALA A 49 21.91 15.70 3.39
CA ALA A 49 21.17 16.18 2.22
C ALA A 49 20.30 17.40 2.52
N SER A 50 20.46 18.04 3.68
CA SER A 50 19.60 19.16 4.11
C SER A 50 19.66 20.37 3.16
N ALA A 51 20.78 20.56 2.45
CA ALA A 51 20.93 21.60 1.44
C ALA A 51 19.94 21.47 0.26
N LEU A 52 19.30 20.33 0.08
CA LEU A 52 18.21 20.16 -0.90
C LEU A 52 16.93 20.92 -0.49
N ASN A 53 16.78 21.27 0.77
CA ASN A 53 15.58 21.94 1.29
C ASN A 53 15.71 23.46 1.23
N THR A 54 14.71 24.11 0.65
CA THR A 54 14.57 25.57 0.78
C THR A 54 13.98 25.90 2.15
N THR A 55 14.64 26.71 2.93
CA THR A 55 14.27 27.04 4.30
C THR A 55 13.88 28.51 4.47
N PRO A 56 12.78 28.76 5.16
CA PRO A 56 11.77 27.78 5.60
C PRO A 56 10.87 27.32 4.46
N ALA A 57 10.23 26.16 4.62
CA ALA A 57 9.21 25.72 3.69
C ALA A 57 8.08 26.75 3.60
N GLY A 58 7.58 26.97 2.39
CA GLY A 58 6.54 27.98 2.16
C GLY A 58 7.00 29.44 2.17
N ALA A 59 8.31 29.75 2.40
CA ALA A 59 8.81 31.14 2.43
C ALA A 59 8.57 31.90 1.12
N ALA A 60 8.67 31.21 -0.02
CA ALA A 60 8.42 31.80 -1.33
C ALA A 60 6.93 31.88 -1.67
N GLY A 61 6.07 31.27 -0.87
CA GLY A 61 4.62 31.16 -1.09
C GLY A 61 4.14 29.73 -1.19
N ARG A 62 2.96 29.54 -1.77
CA ARG A 62 2.22 28.26 -1.75
C ARG A 62 2.62 27.34 -2.88
N ILE A 63 2.55 26.06 -2.58
CA ILE A 63 2.56 25.01 -3.60
C ILE A 63 1.19 25.00 -4.31
N THR A 64 1.22 24.90 -5.63
CA THR A 64 0.02 24.80 -6.47
C THR A 64 0.18 23.68 -7.47
N VAL A 65 -0.87 23.42 -8.27
CA VAL A 65 -0.83 22.45 -9.38
C VAL A 65 -0.90 23.20 -10.70
N LYS A 66 0.03 22.91 -11.60
CA LYS A 66 0.06 23.44 -12.96
C LYS A 66 0.63 22.39 -13.92
N ASP A 67 0.00 22.22 -15.08
CA ASP A 67 0.44 21.31 -16.14
C ASP A 67 0.71 19.88 -15.66
N GLY A 68 -0.12 19.38 -14.73
CA GLY A 68 -0.02 18.03 -14.16
C GLY A 68 1.15 17.86 -13.18
N LYS A 69 1.68 18.94 -12.62
CA LYS A 69 2.79 18.93 -11.65
C LYS A 69 2.47 19.77 -10.42
N PHE A 70 3.04 19.40 -9.27
CA PHE A 70 3.18 20.34 -8.17
C PHE A 70 4.22 21.37 -8.54
N VAL A 71 3.90 22.64 -8.30
CA VAL A 71 4.81 23.75 -8.64
C VAL A 71 4.97 24.72 -7.48
N THR A 72 6.17 25.26 -7.36
CA THR A 72 6.50 26.37 -6.48
C THR A 72 5.90 27.68 -7.02
N PRO A 73 5.83 28.75 -6.22
CA PRO A 73 5.25 30.03 -6.64
C PRO A 73 5.87 30.66 -7.90
N ASP A 74 7.14 30.38 -8.16
CA ASP A 74 7.85 30.80 -9.37
C ASP A 74 7.61 29.88 -10.58
N GLY A 75 6.70 28.91 -10.44
CA GLY A 75 6.26 27.99 -11.50
C GLY A 75 7.19 26.82 -11.79
N ARG A 76 8.24 26.62 -10.98
CA ARG A 76 9.12 25.46 -11.13
C ARG A 76 8.47 24.18 -10.55
N PRO A 77 8.56 23.05 -11.25
CA PRO A 77 8.13 21.77 -10.70
C PRO A 77 8.88 21.44 -9.41
N ILE A 78 8.15 20.92 -8.42
CA ILE A 78 8.71 20.36 -7.18
C ILE A 78 8.29 18.92 -7.05
N ARG A 79 9.24 18.05 -6.65
CA ARG A 79 8.97 16.68 -6.26
C ARG A 79 9.09 16.52 -4.75
N PHE A 80 8.15 15.80 -4.17
CA PHE A 80 8.15 15.52 -2.74
C PHE A 80 8.67 14.12 -2.46
N PHE A 81 9.66 14.01 -1.57
CA PHE A 81 10.02 12.73 -0.97
C PHE A 81 9.79 12.84 0.53
N GLY A 82 8.84 12.06 1.01
CA GLY A 82 8.30 12.17 2.37
C GLY A 82 8.30 10.88 3.15
N VAL A 83 7.83 11.03 4.38
CA VAL A 83 7.53 9.94 5.32
C VAL A 83 6.19 10.20 5.99
N ASN A 84 5.59 9.14 6.52
CA ASN A 84 4.39 9.24 7.35
C ASN A 84 4.78 9.34 8.82
N LEU A 85 4.16 10.27 9.55
CA LEU A 85 4.12 10.31 11.01
C LEU A 85 2.73 9.93 11.46
N THR A 86 2.62 8.77 12.09
CA THR A 86 1.33 8.22 12.51
C THR A 86 1.10 8.41 14.01
N SER A 87 -0.14 8.71 14.40
CA SER A 87 -0.56 8.73 15.81
C SER A 87 0.44 9.48 16.71
N TYR A 88 1.04 8.81 17.66
CA TYR A 88 2.03 9.38 18.60
C TYR A 88 3.18 10.13 17.92
N GLY A 89 3.61 9.67 16.74
CA GLY A 89 4.68 10.31 15.97
C GLY A 89 4.35 11.74 15.54
N ALA A 90 3.07 12.08 15.42
CA ALA A 90 2.61 13.42 15.06
C ALA A 90 2.51 14.40 16.25
N PHE A 91 2.71 13.93 17.47
CA PHE A 91 2.59 14.74 18.70
C PHE A 91 3.84 14.66 19.59
N PRO A 92 5.05 14.88 19.05
CA PRO A 92 6.30 14.75 19.82
C PRO A 92 6.45 15.83 20.88
N SER A 93 7.39 15.63 21.80
CA SER A 93 7.92 16.70 22.62
C SER A 93 8.68 17.70 21.73
N GLU A 94 8.90 18.93 22.21
CA GLU A 94 9.64 19.94 21.44
C GLU A 94 11.05 19.44 21.10
N ALA A 95 11.75 18.86 22.06
CA ALA A 95 13.09 18.34 21.88
C ALA A 95 13.13 17.19 20.85
N ASP A 96 12.13 16.30 20.86
CA ASP A 96 12.02 15.22 19.88
C ASP A 96 11.67 15.78 18.49
N ALA A 97 10.80 16.80 18.42
CA ALA A 97 10.44 17.45 17.16
C ALA A 97 11.64 18.10 16.47
N GLU A 98 12.49 18.82 17.22
CA GLU A 98 13.71 19.46 16.68
C GLU A 98 14.70 18.41 16.17
N ARG A 99 14.98 17.37 16.95
CA ARG A 99 15.86 16.27 16.52
C ARG A 99 15.32 15.55 15.29
N LEU A 100 14.00 15.29 15.29
CA LEU A 100 13.36 14.65 14.16
C LEU A 100 13.48 15.47 12.89
N ALA A 101 13.10 16.75 12.93
CA ALA A 101 13.13 17.62 11.77
C ALA A 101 14.54 17.76 11.19
N ALA A 102 15.56 17.93 12.05
CA ALA A 102 16.96 17.95 11.65
C ALA A 102 17.37 16.65 10.94
N ARG A 103 17.04 15.50 11.51
CA ARG A 103 17.35 14.19 10.95
C ARG A 103 16.63 13.94 9.61
N LEU A 104 15.35 14.31 9.50
CA LEU A 104 14.60 14.22 8.25
C LEU A 104 15.18 15.11 7.15
N ALA A 105 15.49 16.36 7.47
CA ALA A 105 16.12 17.29 6.52
C ALA A 105 17.45 16.74 6.01
N LYS A 106 18.30 16.20 6.90
CA LYS A 106 19.59 15.60 6.54
C LYS A 106 19.43 14.32 5.69
N ALA A 107 18.32 13.59 5.82
CA ALA A 107 17.99 12.52 4.89
C ALA A 107 17.46 13.01 3.53
N GLY A 108 17.25 14.33 3.38
CA GLY A 108 16.70 14.92 2.16
C GLY A 108 15.18 14.87 2.06
N ILE A 109 14.48 14.56 3.15
CA ILE A 109 13.02 14.60 3.23
C ILE A 109 12.55 16.06 3.16
N ASN A 110 11.53 16.34 2.33
CA ASN A 110 10.96 17.68 2.17
C ASN A 110 9.45 17.77 2.40
N ILE A 111 8.81 16.69 2.79
CA ILE A 111 7.41 16.67 3.19
C ILE A 111 7.17 15.58 4.24
N VAL A 112 6.26 15.82 5.18
CA VAL A 112 5.79 14.85 6.17
C VAL A 112 4.28 14.75 6.07
N ARG A 113 3.75 13.54 5.92
CA ARG A 113 2.33 13.25 6.01
C ARG A 113 1.95 12.98 7.46
N LEU A 114 1.09 13.83 8.01
CA LEU A 114 0.59 13.78 9.37
C LEU A 114 -0.68 12.94 9.37
N HIS A 115 -0.55 11.70 9.79
CA HIS A 115 -1.52 10.62 9.56
C HIS A 115 -2.03 10.03 10.88
N HIS A 116 -3.22 9.43 10.88
CA HIS A 116 -3.87 8.92 12.09
C HIS A 116 -3.93 9.94 13.23
N LEU A 117 -4.07 11.23 12.92
CA LEU A 117 -4.24 12.26 13.94
C LEU A 117 -5.50 12.03 14.77
N ASP A 118 -6.55 11.50 14.13
CA ASP A 118 -7.91 11.34 14.62
C ASP A 118 -8.20 9.96 15.24
N ASN A 119 -7.18 9.16 15.49
CA ASN A 119 -7.35 7.76 15.94
C ASN A 119 -7.99 7.64 17.34
N ALA A 120 -8.63 6.48 17.56
CA ALA A 120 -9.28 6.18 18.83
C ALA A 120 -8.33 5.59 19.89
N TRP A 121 -7.29 4.84 19.48
CA TRP A 121 -6.39 4.12 20.39
C TRP A 121 -5.43 5.02 21.16
N GLY A 122 -5.08 6.18 20.61
CA GLY A 122 -4.19 7.15 21.27
C GLY A 122 -4.91 8.19 22.14
N VAL A 123 -6.26 8.15 22.19
CA VAL A 123 -7.06 9.09 22.99
C VAL A 123 -6.67 9.01 24.47
N GLY A 124 -6.39 10.16 25.09
CA GLY A 124 -5.94 10.24 26.49
C GLY A 124 -4.55 9.69 26.77
N GLN A 125 -3.85 9.20 25.76
CA GLN A 125 -2.50 8.64 25.87
C GLN A 125 -1.44 9.46 25.11
N GLY A 126 -1.83 10.57 24.49
CA GLY A 126 -0.93 11.46 23.77
C GLY A 126 -0.73 11.11 22.28
N GLY A 127 -1.50 10.17 21.73
CA GLY A 127 -1.39 9.71 20.34
C GLY A 127 -2.58 10.11 19.47
N SER A 128 -3.50 10.97 19.94
CA SER A 128 -4.67 11.41 19.21
C SER A 128 -4.94 12.89 19.43
N ILE A 129 -5.50 13.55 18.43
CA ILE A 129 -5.96 14.95 18.53
C ILE A 129 -7.24 15.08 19.37
N TRP A 130 -7.93 13.98 19.67
CA TRP A 130 -9.16 13.98 20.43
C TRP A 130 -8.90 13.88 21.92
N PRO A 131 -9.66 14.65 22.76
CA PRO A 131 -9.57 14.55 24.21
C PRO A 131 -10.19 13.25 24.72
N ALA A 132 -9.81 12.86 25.92
CA ALA A 132 -10.45 11.77 26.65
C ALA A 132 -11.83 12.21 27.17
N SER A 133 -12.79 12.30 26.26
CA SER A 133 -14.18 12.73 26.53
C SER A 133 -15.17 11.66 26.07
N PRO A 134 -16.35 11.51 26.69
CA PRO A 134 -17.41 10.64 26.19
C PRO A 134 -17.85 10.98 24.78
N ALA A 135 -17.97 12.27 24.44
CA ALA A 135 -18.26 12.75 23.08
C ALA A 135 -16.96 13.26 22.44
N ARG A 136 -16.56 12.60 21.34
CA ARG A 136 -15.24 12.83 20.71
C ARG A 136 -15.21 13.94 19.67
N HIS A 137 -16.36 14.53 19.35
CA HIS A 137 -16.45 15.58 18.33
C HIS A 137 -16.49 17.00 18.90
N GLU A 138 -16.66 17.19 20.23
CA GLU A 138 -16.95 18.50 20.82
C GLU A 138 -15.77 19.47 20.81
N ALA A 139 -14.53 18.97 20.95
CA ALA A 139 -13.35 19.79 20.94
C ALA A 139 -12.12 18.99 20.49
N LEU A 140 -11.06 19.70 20.06
CA LEU A 140 -9.72 19.09 19.93
C LEU A 140 -9.01 19.19 21.28
N ASP A 141 -8.14 18.20 21.57
CA ASP A 141 -7.24 18.27 22.72
C ASP A 141 -6.25 19.42 22.53
N ALA A 142 -6.32 20.42 23.41
CA ALA A 142 -5.54 21.64 23.28
C ALA A 142 -4.02 21.37 23.38
N ALA A 143 -3.60 20.39 24.19
CA ALA A 143 -2.19 20.05 24.33
C ALA A 143 -1.66 19.32 23.09
N GLN A 144 -2.47 18.44 22.50
CA GLN A 144 -2.09 17.75 21.27
C GLN A 144 -2.11 18.70 20.07
N LEU A 145 -3.07 19.59 20.00
CA LEU A 145 -3.12 20.63 18.97
C LEU A 145 -1.90 21.57 19.07
N ASP A 146 -1.47 21.93 20.27
CA ASP A 146 -0.25 22.72 20.48
C ASP A 146 0.99 21.97 19.99
N ARG A 147 1.12 20.69 20.31
CA ARG A 147 2.24 19.84 19.84
C ARG A 147 2.26 19.72 18.32
N LEU A 148 1.11 19.50 17.69
CA LEU A 148 0.96 19.45 16.25
C LEU A 148 1.35 20.76 15.58
N HIS A 149 0.85 21.88 16.09
CA HIS A 149 1.18 23.21 15.61
C HIS A 149 2.68 23.51 15.72
N ARG A 150 3.30 23.15 16.84
CA ARG A 150 4.74 23.26 17.06
C ARG A 150 5.53 22.40 16.07
N LEU A 151 5.12 21.15 15.87
CA LEU A 151 5.75 20.26 14.90
C LEU A 151 5.71 20.84 13.48
N ILE A 152 4.55 21.33 13.03
CA ILE A 152 4.41 21.99 11.71
C ILE A 152 5.39 23.16 11.57
N ALA A 153 5.48 24.02 12.60
CA ALA A 153 6.40 25.16 12.60
C ALA A 153 7.87 24.72 12.58
N ILE A 154 8.22 23.69 13.33
CA ILE A 154 9.59 23.14 13.37
C ILE A 154 9.96 22.53 12.02
N LEU A 155 9.11 21.68 11.45
CA LEU A 155 9.31 21.11 10.12
C LEU A 155 9.53 22.21 9.08
N ALA A 156 8.69 23.26 9.09
CA ALA A 156 8.82 24.38 8.16
C ALA A 156 10.18 25.07 8.26
N ARG A 157 10.71 25.30 9.47
CA ARG A 157 12.06 25.87 9.66
C ARG A 157 13.17 25.04 9.03
N HIS A 158 12.99 23.72 8.97
CA HIS A 158 13.91 22.78 8.33
C HIS A 158 13.63 22.56 6.83
N GLY A 159 12.72 23.37 6.23
CA GLY A 159 12.38 23.28 4.81
C GLY A 159 11.51 22.06 4.47
N ILE A 160 10.80 21.52 5.45
CA ILE A 160 9.93 20.37 5.31
C ILE A 160 8.47 20.82 5.33
N TYR A 161 7.74 20.52 4.26
CA TYR A 161 6.31 20.80 4.16
C TYR A 161 5.48 19.79 4.96
N SER A 162 4.25 20.16 5.26
CA SER A 162 3.26 19.27 5.89
C SER A 162 2.18 18.88 4.90
N ASN A 163 1.78 17.60 4.95
CA ASN A 163 0.57 17.05 4.35
C ASN A 163 -0.38 16.68 5.50
N LEU A 164 -1.57 17.28 5.55
CA LEU A 164 -2.57 17.04 6.59
C LEU A 164 -3.63 16.07 6.09
N ASN A 165 -3.68 14.90 6.69
CA ASN A 165 -4.71 13.91 6.41
C ASN A 165 -5.86 14.06 7.44
N LEU A 166 -7.06 14.37 6.97
CA LEU A 166 -8.20 14.70 7.84
C LEU A 166 -8.84 13.45 8.44
N LYS A 167 -9.72 12.75 7.71
CA LYS A 167 -10.39 11.56 8.21
C LYS A 167 -9.58 10.30 7.91
N VAL A 168 -9.15 9.63 8.98
CA VAL A 168 -8.40 8.36 8.85
C VAL A 168 -9.03 7.25 9.68
N SER A 169 -8.99 7.36 11.00
CA SER A 169 -9.35 6.28 11.92
C SER A 169 -10.17 6.76 13.12
N LYS A 170 -10.85 7.91 12.95
CA LYS A 170 -11.82 8.38 13.94
C LYS A 170 -12.94 7.36 14.12
N THR A 171 -13.21 7.00 15.36
CA THR A 171 -14.36 6.17 15.73
C THR A 171 -15.36 7.02 16.49
N LEU A 172 -16.57 7.13 15.96
CA LEU A 172 -17.70 7.78 16.58
C LEU A 172 -18.38 6.84 17.58
N VAL A 173 -18.98 7.39 18.59
CA VAL A 173 -19.69 6.65 19.65
C VAL A 173 -21.11 7.19 19.84
N ALA A 174 -21.94 6.49 20.61
CA ALA A 174 -23.32 6.93 20.86
C ALA A 174 -23.39 8.34 21.46
N ALA A 175 -22.41 8.71 22.31
CA ALA A 175 -22.33 10.05 22.89
C ALA A 175 -22.10 11.18 21.86
N ASP A 176 -21.67 10.84 20.64
CA ASP A 176 -21.57 11.79 19.52
C ASP A 176 -22.92 12.08 18.83
N GLY A 177 -24.03 11.63 19.44
CA GLY A 177 -25.39 11.86 18.94
C GLY A 177 -25.88 10.80 17.95
N PHE A 178 -25.31 9.59 17.99
CA PHE A 178 -25.70 8.46 17.18
C PHE A 178 -26.48 7.40 18.00
N PRO A 179 -27.23 6.51 17.35
CA PRO A 179 -27.69 5.29 17.99
C PRO A 179 -26.49 4.41 18.36
N ALA A 180 -26.64 3.56 19.39
CA ALA A 180 -25.58 2.66 19.85
C ALA A 180 -25.04 1.72 18.75
N SER A 181 -25.83 1.47 17.71
CA SER A 181 -25.40 0.69 16.54
C SER A 181 -24.25 1.31 15.76
N VAL A 182 -23.93 2.59 15.93
CA VAL A 182 -22.75 3.22 15.30
C VAL A 182 -21.45 2.51 15.70
N GLU A 183 -21.40 1.96 16.91
CA GLU A 183 -20.24 1.24 17.44
C GLU A 183 -20.09 -0.18 16.86
N GLN A 184 -21.11 -0.66 16.14
CA GLN A 184 -21.08 -1.94 15.42
C GLN A 184 -20.57 -1.79 13.98
N LEU A 185 -20.45 -0.57 13.47
CA LEU A 185 -19.91 -0.31 12.15
C LEU A 185 -18.42 -0.67 12.11
N PRO A 186 -17.96 -1.41 11.09
CA PRO A 186 -16.58 -1.83 11.00
C PRO A 186 -15.65 -0.69 10.56
N ASP A 187 -14.35 -0.93 10.69
CA ASP A 187 -13.27 -0.18 10.06
C ASP A 187 -13.42 1.35 10.20
N PHE A 188 -13.55 1.81 11.44
CA PHE A 188 -13.64 3.24 11.77
C PHE A 188 -14.85 3.97 11.15
N GLN A 189 -15.96 3.26 10.95
CA GLN A 189 -17.19 3.73 10.30
C GLN A 189 -16.97 4.25 8.86
N LYS A 190 -15.85 3.89 8.24
CA LYS A 190 -15.64 4.13 6.81
C LYS A 190 -16.84 3.59 6.01
N ARG A 191 -17.07 4.08 4.83
CA ARG A 191 -18.16 3.81 3.90
C ARG A 191 -19.45 4.53 4.28
N VAL A 192 -19.95 4.38 5.52
CA VAL A 192 -21.14 5.09 6.02
C VAL A 192 -20.91 6.60 6.07
N ASP A 193 -19.69 6.99 6.37
CA ASP A 193 -19.23 8.38 6.42
C ASP A 193 -19.24 9.13 5.07
N PHE A 194 -19.51 8.46 3.96
CA PHE A 194 -19.79 9.10 2.66
C PHE A 194 -21.24 9.60 2.54
N TYR A 195 -22.21 9.00 3.23
CA TYR A 195 -23.61 9.29 3.00
C TYR A 195 -24.39 9.69 4.24
N ASP A 196 -24.03 9.20 5.44
CA ASP A 196 -24.68 9.63 6.68
C ASP A 196 -24.43 11.12 6.93
N ARG A 197 -25.51 11.89 6.92
CA ARG A 197 -25.43 13.37 7.02
C ARG A 197 -24.73 13.84 8.28
N ARG A 198 -24.99 13.19 9.41
CA ARG A 198 -24.36 13.55 10.69
C ARG A 198 -22.85 13.29 10.64
N MET A 199 -22.43 12.19 10.06
CA MET A 199 -20.99 11.88 9.91
C MET A 199 -20.31 12.88 8.98
N VAL A 200 -20.94 13.28 7.87
CA VAL A 200 -20.41 14.31 6.96
C VAL A 200 -20.26 15.65 7.68
N GLU A 201 -21.27 16.07 8.43
CA GLU A 201 -21.19 17.34 9.20
C GLU A 201 -20.09 17.29 10.29
N LEU A 202 -19.89 16.15 10.95
CA LEU A 202 -18.80 15.99 11.92
C LEU A 202 -17.41 15.98 11.25
N GLN A 203 -17.29 15.48 10.02
CA GLN A 203 -16.04 15.59 9.24
C GLN A 203 -15.76 17.06 8.89
N LYS A 204 -16.79 17.83 8.48
CA LYS A 204 -16.65 19.26 8.21
C LYS A 204 -16.26 20.03 9.47
N ASP A 205 -16.91 19.76 10.61
CA ASP A 205 -16.58 20.41 11.87
C ASP A 205 -15.15 20.11 12.33
N TYR A 206 -14.70 18.86 12.18
CA TYR A 206 -13.32 18.48 12.45
C TYR A 206 -12.34 19.23 11.54
N ALA A 207 -12.59 19.25 10.23
CA ALA A 207 -11.76 19.98 9.27
C ALA A 207 -11.70 21.48 9.63
N ARG A 208 -12.85 22.10 9.97
CA ARG A 208 -12.88 23.49 10.40
C ARG A 208 -12.00 23.73 11.61
N ARG A 209 -12.16 22.92 12.67
CA ARG A 209 -11.38 23.08 13.92
C ARG A 209 -9.89 22.91 13.69
N LEU A 210 -9.49 21.90 12.92
CA LEU A 210 -8.08 21.63 12.65
C LEU A 210 -7.45 22.70 11.74
N LEU A 211 -8.16 23.10 10.68
CA LEU A 211 -7.56 23.91 9.62
C LEU A 211 -7.69 25.42 9.87
N THR A 212 -8.67 25.88 10.65
CA THR A 212 -8.87 27.33 10.91
C THR A 212 -8.34 27.80 12.25
N THR A 213 -7.95 26.89 13.16
CA THR A 213 -7.33 27.28 14.42
C THR A 213 -5.92 27.83 14.15
N LYS A 214 -5.70 29.06 14.59
CA LYS A 214 -4.43 29.75 14.36
C LYS A 214 -3.28 29.05 15.09
N ASN A 215 -2.25 28.66 14.33
CA ASN A 215 -1.01 28.13 14.87
C ASN A 215 -0.22 29.26 15.55
N PRO A 216 0.02 29.21 16.86
CA PRO A 216 0.70 30.28 17.58
C PRO A 216 2.18 30.44 17.17
N TYR A 217 2.80 29.41 16.61
CA TYR A 217 4.22 29.40 16.23
C TYR A 217 4.47 29.96 14.83
N THR A 218 3.53 29.82 13.89
CA THR A 218 3.61 30.38 12.53
C THR A 218 2.80 31.65 12.38
N GLY A 219 1.87 31.92 13.29
CA GLY A 219 0.95 33.05 13.23
C GLY A 219 -0.15 32.89 12.17
N ARG A 220 -0.29 31.72 11.54
CA ARG A 220 -1.24 31.39 10.46
C ARG A 220 -2.13 30.22 10.84
N ALA A 221 -3.30 30.13 10.28
CA ALA A 221 -4.10 28.91 10.32
C ALA A 221 -3.56 27.90 9.28
N PRO A 222 -3.63 26.58 9.52
CA PRO A 222 -3.16 25.57 8.56
C PRO A 222 -3.78 25.72 7.16
N ALA A 223 -5.05 26.14 7.04
CA ALA A 223 -5.70 26.44 5.77
C ALA A 223 -4.97 27.54 4.95
N ASP A 224 -4.29 28.45 5.63
CA ASP A 224 -3.62 29.64 5.07
C ASP A 224 -2.09 29.58 5.20
N ASP A 225 -1.55 28.51 5.76
CA ASP A 225 -0.11 28.37 5.95
C ASP A 225 0.56 27.76 4.68
N PRO A 226 1.48 28.49 4.00
CA PRO A 226 2.18 27.95 2.84
C PRO A 226 3.05 26.73 3.12
N ALA A 227 3.41 26.48 4.38
CA ALA A 227 4.13 25.26 4.78
C ALA A 227 3.23 24.01 4.78
N VAL A 228 1.90 24.19 4.77
CA VAL A 228 0.95 23.11 4.53
C VAL A 228 0.76 22.96 3.03
N ALA A 229 1.47 22.02 2.43
CA ALA A 229 1.50 21.85 0.97
C ALA A 229 0.35 21.02 0.43
N ILE A 230 -0.24 20.12 1.23
CA ILE A 230 -1.27 19.16 0.81
C ILE A 230 -2.29 18.97 1.94
N VAL A 231 -3.56 18.79 1.55
CA VAL A 231 -4.65 18.36 2.45
C VAL A 231 -5.34 17.15 1.82
N GLU A 232 -5.49 16.07 2.59
CA GLU A 232 -6.24 14.88 2.20
C GLU A 232 -7.56 14.82 2.97
N ILE A 233 -8.67 14.57 2.25
CA ILE A 233 -10.01 14.59 2.85
C ILE A 233 -10.25 13.31 3.65
N ASN A 234 -9.92 12.16 3.07
CA ASN A 234 -10.17 10.84 3.63
C ASN A 234 -9.02 9.88 3.31
N ASN A 235 -8.87 8.82 4.07
CA ASN A 235 -7.83 7.82 3.87
C ASN A 235 -8.43 6.44 3.62
N GLU A 236 -8.00 5.77 2.53
CA GLU A 236 -8.31 4.35 2.26
C GLU A 236 -9.79 4.03 2.42
N ASN A 237 -10.65 4.87 1.87
CA ASN A 237 -12.09 4.78 2.03
C ASN A 237 -12.78 4.71 0.69
N SER A 238 -13.69 3.75 0.55
CA SER A 238 -14.53 3.58 -0.61
C SER A 238 -15.79 2.78 -0.28
N LEU A 239 -16.93 3.39 -0.51
CA LEU A 239 -18.23 2.73 -0.43
C LEU A 239 -18.39 1.72 -1.57
N LEU A 240 -18.01 2.11 -2.79
CA LEU A 240 -18.04 1.27 -3.97
C LEU A 240 -17.09 0.07 -3.83
N GLY A 241 -15.83 0.32 -3.45
CA GLY A 241 -14.84 -0.74 -3.26
C GLY A 241 -15.24 -1.75 -2.19
N TYR A 242 -15.93 -1.32 -1.15
CA TYR A 242 -16.47 -2.21 -0.12
C TYR A 242 -17.50 -3.19 -0.69
N PHE A 243 -18.49 -2.68 -1.42
CA PHE A 243 -19.54 -3.53 -1.99
C PHE A 243 -19.06 -4.39 -3.15
N THR A 244 -17.99 -4.00 -3.83
CA THR A 244 -17.47 -4.74 -4.99
C THR A 244 -16.41 -5.77 -4.63
N ARG A 245 -15.60 -5.55 -3.59
CA ARG A 245 -14.61 -6.53 -3.11
C ARG A 245 -15.22 -7.66 -2.27
N ASP A 246 -16.28 -7.35 -1.55
CA ASP A 246 -16.92 -8.23 -0.57
C ASP A 246 -18.32 -8.68 -1.00
N LEU A 247 -18.56 -8.84 -2.30
CA LEU A 247 -19.83 -9.32 -2.83
C LEU A 247 -20.28 -10.62 -2.14
N GLY A 248 -21.50 -10.62 -1.63
CA GLY A 248 -22.04 -11.68 -0.80
C GLY A 248 -21.94 -11.47 0.71
N ARG A 249 -21.23 -10.42 1.14
CA ARG A 249 -21.27 -10.00 2.55
C ARG A 249 -21.95 -8.64 2.73
N GLY A 250 -22.38 -7.94 1.64
CA GLY A 250 -22.47 -6.50 1.57
C GLY A 250 -23.64 -5.85 2.29
N THR A 251 -24.86 -6.05 1.81
CA THR A 251 -25.97 -5.19 2.21
C THR A 251 -26.54 -5.49 3.61
N GLU A 252 -26.32 -6.70 4.12
CA GLU A 252 -26.80 -7.11 5.45
C GLU A 252 -25.89 -6.62 6.60
N ARG A 253 -24.82 -5.88 6.31
CA ARG A 253 -23.78 -5.58 7.30
C ARG A 253 -23.86 -4.23 7.95
N PHE A 254 -24.58 -3.30 7.38
CA PHE A 254 -24.80 -2.03 8.08
C PHE A 254 -25.97 -2.18 9.04
N PRO A 255 -25.72 -1.96 10.35
CA PRO A 255 -26.81 -1.98 11.33
C PRO A 255 -27.77 -0.81 11.08
N GLU A 256 -29.00 -0.96 11.57
CA GLU A 256 -29.95 0.15 11.54
C GLU A 256 -29.48 1.33 12.42
N PRO A 257 -29.72 2.57 12.02
CA PRO A 257 -30.51 3.00 10.87
C PRO A 257 -29.71 3.15 9.55
N PHE A 258 -28.41 2.89 9.54
CA PHE A 258 -27.51 3.19 8.41
C PHE A 258 -27.88 2.39 7.15
N HIS A 259 -28.38 1.17 7.32
CA HIS A 259 -28.89 0.37 6.20
C HIS A 259 -30.13 1.04 5.57
N THR A 260 -31.12 1.44 6.36
CA THR A 260 -32.32 2.10 5.89
C THR A 260 -32.00 3.45 5.23
N GLU A 261 -31.03 4.19 5.73
CA GLU A 261 -30.58 5.44 5.10
C GLU A 261 -30.01 5.19 3.70
N LEU A 262 -29.09 4.23 3.55
CA LEU A 262 -28.53 3.87 2.25
C LEU A 262 -29.63 3.41 1.27
N GLN A 263 -30.58 2.61 1.74
CA GLN A 263 -31.73 2.17 0.93
C GLN A 263 -32.61 3.35 0.50
N THR A 264 -32.80 4.33 1.37
CA THR A 264 -33.55 5.56 1.04
C THR A 264 -32.87 6.35 -0.06
N LEU A 265 -31.55 6.51 0.03
CA LEU A 265 -30.75 7.18 -1.00
C LEU A 265 -30.76 6.41 -2.33
N TRP A 266 -30.70 5.09 -2.26
CA TRP A 266 -30.83 4.20 -3.43
C TRP A 266 -32.17 4.40 -4.14
N ASN A 267 -33.30 4.38 -3.40
CA ASN A 267 -34.63 4.60 -3.97
C ASN A 267 -34.77 5.99 -4.57
N ALA A 268 -34.22 7.02 -3.93
CA ALA A 268 -34.20 8.38 -4.45
C ALA A 268 -33.39 8.48 -5.76
N TRP A 269 -32.23 7.80 -5.84
CA TRP A 269 -31.41 7.77 -7.04
C TRP A 269 -32.10 7.03 -8.19
N LEU A 270 -32.76 5.91 -7.93
CA LEU A 270 -33.55 5.19 -8.91
C LEU A 270 -34.74 6.03 -9.44
N ALA A 271 -35.44 6.70 -8.55
CA ALA A 271 -36.58 7.57 -8.93
C ALA A 271 -36.16 8.78 -9.78
N ALA A 272 -34.91 9.24 -9.63
CA ALA A 272 -34.37 10.28 -10.49
C ALA A 272 -33.95 9.77 -11.88
N ARG A 273 -33.74 8.44 -12.03
CA ARG A 273 -33.23 7.82 -13.25
C ARG A 273 -34.30 7.13 -14.10
N TYR A 274 -35.36 6.65 -13.47
CA TYR A 274 -36.45 5.93 -14.10
C TYR A 274 -37.76 6.65 -13.86
N ALA A 275 -38.59 6.79 -14.89
CA ALA A 275 -39.87 7.49 -14.79
C ALA A 275 -40.91 6.78 -13.94
N GLY A 276 -40.68 5.52 -13.54
CA GLY A 276 -41.55 4.74 -12.66
C GLY A 276 -41.20 3.26 -12.65
N THR A 277 -41.91 2.51 -11.80
CA THR A 277 -41.68 1.07 -11.60
C THR A 277 -41.74 0.26 -12.88
N ARG A 278 -42.61 0.61 -13.83
CA ARG A 278 -42.70 -0.10 -15.12
C ARG A 278 -41.42 0.01 -15.96
N GLU A 279 -40.82 1.19 -16.00
CA GLU A 279 -39.57 1.41 -16.73
C GLU A 279 -38.42 0.71 -16.03
N LEU A 280 -38.33 0.79 -14.72
CA LEU A 280 -37.36 0.09 -13.91
C LEU A 280 -37.44 -1.44 -14.12
N ALA A 281 -38.66 -2.01 -14.05
CA ALA A 281 -38.88 -3.43 -14.30
C ALA A 281 -38.49 -3.85 -15.73
N ALA A 282 -38.78 -3.03 -16.72
CA ALA A 282 -38.37 -3.29 -18.10
C ALA A 282 -36.85 -3.29 -18.25
N ALA A 283 -36.14 -2.41 -17.52
CA ALA A 283 -34.68 -2.35 -17.56
C ALA A 283 -34.04 -3.53 -16.83
N TRP A 284 -34.57 -3.92 -15.66
CA TRP A 284 -33.96 -4.91 -14.78
C TRP A 284 -34.37 -6.37 -15.08
N ASN A 285 -35.65 -6.55 -15.50
CA ASN A 285 -36.22 -7.85 -15.76
C ASN A 285 -36.08 -8.25 -17.25
N SER A 286 -35.00 -7.80 -17.91
CA SER A 286 -34.65 -8.31 -19.22
C SER A 286 -34.73 -9.82 -19.20
N PRO A 287 -35.47 -10.45 -20.14
CA PRO A 287 -35.72 -11.88 -20.06
C PRO A 287 -34.40 -12.61 -19.96
N VAL A 288 -34.17 -13.27 -18.84
CA VAL A 288 -33.15 -14.32 -18.76
C VAL A 288 -33.51 -15.27 -19.89
N PRO A 289 -32.64 -15.56 -20.86
CA PRO A 289 -32.95 -16.53 -21.90
C PRO A 289 -33.50 -17.77 -21.22
N ALA A 290 -34.58 -18.35 -21.72
CA ALA A 290 -35.23 -19.56 -21.17
C ALA A 290 -34.29 -20.75 -21.08
N ALA A 291 -33.09 -20.66 -21.67
CA ALA A 291 -31.91 -21.47 -21.46
C ALA A 291 -30.77 -20.53 -21.04
N ALA A 292 -30.57 -20.30 -19.72
CA ALA A 292 -29.37 -19.69 -19.22
C ALA A 292 -28.16 -20.43 -19.82
N ARG A 293 -27.26 -19.70 -20.47
CA ARG A 293 -26.06 -20.29 -21.07
C ARG A 293 -25.25 -21.01 -19.99
N PRO A 294 -25.10 -22.34 -20.06
CA PRO A 294 -24.24 -23.04 -19.10
C PRO A 294 -22.80 -22.65 -19.39
N ILE A 295 -22.11 -22.12 -18.38
CA ILE A 295 -20.67 -21.85 -18.40
C ILE A 295 -19.91 -23.13 -18.04
N LEU A 296 -20.42 -23.90 -17.08
CA LEU A 296 -19.98 -25.23 -16.77
C LEU A 296 -20.97 -26.20 -17.43
N ASP A 297 -20.50 -26.98 -18.41
CA ASP A 297 -21.30 -28.05 -19.01
C ASP A 297 -21.34 -29.24 -18.03
N PRO A 298 -22.53 -29.57 -17.48
CA PRO A 298 -22.66 -30.67 -16.55
C PRO A 298 -22.36 -32.04 -17.15
N ALA A 299 -22.30 -32.17 -18.47
CA ALA A 299 -22.02 -33.42 -19.15
C ALA A 299 -20.51 -33.68 -19.33
N THR A 300 -19.69 -32.64 -19.33
CA THR A 300 -18.27 -32.73 -19.65
C THR A 300 -17.34 -32.20 -18.53
N ALA A 301 -17.91 -31.73 -17.42
CA ALA A 301 -17.15 -31.22 -16.28
C ALA A 301 -16.12 -32.25 -15.76
N GLN A 302 -14.91 -31.80 -15.55
CA GLN A 302 -13.84 -32.60 -14.97
C GLN A 302 -13.39 -31.97 -13.65
N TRP A 303 -13.39 -32.77 -12.60
CA TRP A 303 -13.01 -32.32 -11.26
C TRP A 303 -11.64 -32.86 -10.89
N GLN A 304 -10.79 -31.96 -10.39
CA GLN A 304 -9.43 -32.26 -9.95
C GLN A 304 -9.23 -31.80 -8.52
N ALA A 305 -8.53 -32.57 -7.73
CA ALA A 305 -8.15 -32.20 -6.38
C ALA A 305 -6.72 -31.71 -6.34
N LYS A 306 -6.54 -30.47 -5.87
CA LYS A 306 -5.22 -29.90 -5.54
C LYS A 306 -5.05 -29.95 -4.04
N ILE A 307 -4.00 -30.62 -3.58
CA ILE A 307 -3.76 -30.89 -2.16
C ILE A 307 -2.42 -30.31 -1.77
N GLN A 308 -2.41 -29.42 -0.80
CA GLN A 308 -1.21 -28.77 -0.27
C GLN A 308 -0.57 -29.61 0.85
N PRO A 309 0.73 -29.41 1.11
CA PRO A 309 1.42 -30.07 2.22
C PRO A 309 0.69 -29.91 3.57
N GLY A 310 0.66 -30.98 4.36
CA GLY A 310 -0.04 -31.00 5.64
C GLY A 310 -1.50 -31.46 5.57
N SER A 311 -2.10 -31.49 4.38
CA SER A 311 -3.46 -32.01 4.15
C SER A 311 -3.44 -33.33 3.36
N ALA A 312 -4.56 -34.07 3.39
CA ALA A 312 -4.77 -35.26 2.60
C ALA A 312 -6.28 -35.47 2.32
N ALA A 313 -6.60 -35.84 1.08
CA ALA A 313 -7.98 -36.05 0.67
C ALA A 313 -8.06 -37.08 -0.47
N ILE A 314 -9.24 -37.68 -0.63
CA ILE A 314 -9.57 -38.59 -1.72
C ILE A 314 -10.78 -38.02 -2.46
N LEU A 315 -10.59 -37.71 -3.74
CA LEU A 315 -11.66 -37.32 -4.66
C LEU A 315 -12.23 -38.56 -5.33
N THR A 316 -13.54 -38.71 -5.32
CA THR A 316 -14.27 -39.82 -5.95
C THR A 316 -15.28 -39.24 -6.95
N PRO A 317 -15.24 -39.59 -8.24
CA PRO A 317 -16.25 -39.19 -9.20
C PRO A 317 -17.65 -39.67 -8.77
N GLY A 318 -18.66 -38.85 -9.07
CA GLY A 318 -20.05 -39.19 -8.88
C GLY A 318 -20.64 -39.97 -10.07
N PRO A 319 -21.97 -40.21 -10.06
CA PRO A 319 -22.65 -40.89 -11.13
C PRO A 319 -22.74 -40.14 -12.46
N ASP A 320 -22.48 -38.84 -12.42
CA ASP A 320 -22.44 -37.96 -13.60
C ASP A 320 -21.31 -36.92 -13.43
N ALA A 321 -20.97 -36.20 -14.49
CA ALA A 321 -19.90 -35.23 -14.49
C ALA A 321 -20.19 -33.96 -13.60
N ALA A 322 -21.45 -33.73 -13.23
CA ALA A 322 -21.85 -32.66 -12.32
C ALA A 322 -21.87 -33.10 -10.84
N SER A 323 -21.32 -34.28 -10.53
CA SER A 323 -21.31 -34.84 -9.18
C SER A 323 -19.95 -35.44 -8.82
N PHE A 324 -19.58 -35.29 -7.55
CA PHE A 324 -18.38 -35.88 -6.98
C PHE A 324 -18.48 -35.97 -5.45
N ALA A 325 -17.59 -36.69 -4.85
CA ALA A 325 -17.40 -36.70 -3.41
C ALA A 325 -15.93 -36.50 -3.06
N VAL A 326 -15.68 -35.81 -1.96
CA VAL A 326 -14.34 -35.62 -1.43
C VAL A 326 -14.30 -36.02 0.04
N ALA A 327 -13.34 -36.85 0.41
CA ALA A 327 -13.08 -37.24 1.78
C ALA A 327 -11.75 -36.62 2.24
N VAL A 328 -11.81 -35.61 3.08
CA VAL A 328 -10.63 -34.99 3.71
C VAL A 328 -10.24 -35.86 4.90
N THR A 329 -9.12 -36.56 4.80
CA THR A 329 -8.62 -37.48 5.82
C THR A 329 -7.62 -36.81 6.79
N ARG A 330 -7.00 -35.71 6.36
CA ARG A 330 -6.12 -34.87 7.19
C ARG A 330 -6.24 -33.43 6.73
N THR A 331 -6.32 -32.50 7.67
CA THR A 331 -6.32 -31.06 7.39
C THR A 331 -5.18 -30.36 8.11
N SER A 332 -4.62 -29.34 7.49
CA SER A 332 -3.71 -28.37 8.08
C SER A 332 -4.42 -27.22 8.83
N GLY A 333 -5.77 -27.19 8.78
CA GLY A 333 -6.58 -26.08 9.31
C GLY A 333 -6.85 -24.95 8.32
N THR A 334 -6.25 -25.00 7.12
CA THR A 334 -6.45 -23.99 6.06
C THR A 334 -7.38 -24.57 4.99
N ASP A 335 -8.51 -23.95 4.75
CA ASP A 335 -9.61 -24.48 3.90
C ASP A 335 -9.17 -24.73 2.45
N TRP A 336 -8.39 -23.86 1.84
CA TRP A 336 -7.88 -23.97 0.48
C TRP A 336 -6.71 -24.98 0.31
N HIS A 337 -6.23 -25.59 1.39
CA HIS A 337 -5.23 -26.66 1.30
C HIS A 337 -5.76 -27.97 0.70
N VAL A 338 -7.08 -28.08 0.51
CA VAL A 338 -7.70 -29.04 -0.40
C VAL A 338 -8.74 -28.31 -1.23
N GLN A 339 -8.46 -28.17 -2.51
CA GLN A 339 -9.35 -27.56 -3.49
C GLN A 339 -9.84 -28.62 -4.48
N VAL A 340 -11.15 -28.71 -4.67
CA VAL A 340 -11.73 -29.49 -5.76
C VAL A 340 -12.16 -28.51 -6.83
N SER A 341 -11.52 -28.55 -7.98
CA SER A 341 -11.63 -27.52 -9.00
C SER A 341 -12.01 -28.07 -10.37
N THR A 342 -12.69 -27.23 -11.17
CA THR A 342 -12.91 -27.45 -12.60
C THR A 342 -12.38 -26.22 -13.36
N TYR A 343 -11.78 -26.45 -14.51
CA TYR A 343 -10.99 -25.50 -15.28
C TYR A 343 -11.62 -25.17 -16.64
N GLY A 344 -11.05 -24.17 -17.33
CA GLY A 344 -11.46 -23.84 -18.70
C GLY A 344 -12.78 -23.08 -18.81
N LEU A 345 -13.25 -22.48 -17.73
CA LEU A 345 -14.50 -21.72 -17.70
C LEU A 345 -14.27 -20.31 -18.30
N HIS A 346 -15.24 -19.80 -19.04
CA HIS A 346 -15.16 -18.46 -19.62
C HIS A 346 -16.27 -17.58 -19.04
N VAL A 347 -15.85 -16.52 -18.35
CA VAL A 347 -16.71 -15.48 -17.79
C VAL A 347 -16.32 -14.11 -18.34
N GLU A 348 -17.22 -13.16 -18.28
CA GLU A 348 -17.03 -11.79 -18.76
C GLU A 348 -17.18 -10.80 -17.61
N ASP A 349 -16.43 -9.71 -17.64
CA ASP A 349 -16.52 -8.64 -16.65
C ASP A 349 -17.94 -8.09 -16.56
N ASN A 350 -18.42 -7.88 -15.34
CA ASN A 350 -19.72 -7.26 -15.01
C ASN A 350 -20.95 -8.01 -15.48
N VAL A 351 -20.75 -9.23 -15.91
CA VAL A 351 -21.85 -10.18 -16.14
C VAL A 351 -22.12 -10.92 -14.84
N VAL A 352 -23.40 -11.06 -14.49
CA VAL A 352 -23.80 -11.82 -13.31
C VAL A 352 -23.87 -13.29 -13.66
N TYR A 353 -23.29 -14.10 -12.79
CA TYR A 353 -23.31 -15.57 -12.86
C TYR A 353 -23.88 -16.17 -11.59
N THR A 354 -24.38 -17.39 -11.67
CA THR A 354 -24.86 -18.15 -10.52
C THR A 354 -24.15 -19.51 -10.47
N VAL A 355 -23.47 -19.80 -9.36
CA VAL A 355 -23.08 -21.14 -8.97
C VAL A 355 -24.22 -21.77 -8.23
N ALA A 356 -24.63 -22.97 -8.64
CA ALA A 356 -25.63 -23.77 -7.93
C ALA A 356 -25.14 -25.21 -7.75
N ALA A 357 -25.41 -25.79 -6.57
CA ALA A 357 -25.09 -27.16 -6.24
C ALA A 357 -26.03 -27.67 -5.13
N GLU A 358 -26.15 -28.96 -4.98
CA GLU A 358 -26.64 -29.59 -3.75
C GLU A 358 -25.45 -30.25 -3.07
N VAL A 359 -25.20 -29.91 -1.80
CA VAL A 359 -24.05 -30.41 -1.04
C VAL A 359 -24.54 -31.02 0.27
N ARG A 360 -23.95 -32.16 0.69
CA ARG A 360 -24.11 -32.69 2.03
C ARG A 360 -22.79 -33.09 2.63
N ALA A 361 -22.69 -33.03 3.94
CA ALA A 361 -21.50 -33.44 4.68
C ALA A 361 -21.82 -34.61 5.63
N ALA A 362 -20.83 -35.40 5.96
CA ALA A 362 -20.97 -36.47 6.95
C ALA A 362 -21.21 -35.93 8.38
N ALA A 363 -20.73 -34.74 8.68
CA ALA A 363 -21.00 -33.93 9.86
C ALA A 363 -21.08 -32.44 9.42
N PRO A 364 -21.73 -31.57 10.19
CA PRO A 364 -21.79 -30.14 9.85
C PRO A 364 -20.43 -29.58 9.49
N ALA A 365 -20.33 -28.92 8.34
CA ALA A 365 -19.08 -28.52 7.74
C ALA A 365 -19.19 -27.11 7.14
N ARG A 366 -18.06 -26.41 7.04
CA ARG A 366 -17.93 -25.15 6.33
C ARG A 366 -17.27 -25.37 4.97
N LEU A 367 -17.85 -24.82 3.93
CA LEU A 367 -17.40 -24.94 2.55
C LEU A 367 -17.16 -23.54 1.98
N ALA A 368 -15.94 -23.26 1.50
CA ALA A 368 -15.69 -22.04 0.75
C ALA A 368 -15.73 -22.31 -0.77
N ILE A 369 -16.38 -21.43 -1.52
CA ILE A 369 -16.56 -21.53 -2.97
C ILE A 369 -15.98 -20.29 -3.61
N GLY A 370 -15.09 -20.48 -4.59
CA GLY A 370 -14.42 -19.39 -5.28
C GLY A 370 -14.38 -19.55 -6.80
N LEU A 371 -14.41 -18.43 -7.50
CA LEU A 371 -14.07 -18.35 -8.92
C LEU A 371 -12.82 -17.49 -9.05
N SER A 372 -11.80 -18.01 -9.72
CA SER A 372 -10.52 -17.34 -9.88
C SER A 372 -9.96 -17.47 -11.30
N ASN A 373 -8.91 -16.72 -11.62
CA ASN A 373 -8.15 -16.96 -12.85
C ASN A 373 -7.53 -18.35 -12.87
N ASP A 374 -7.48 -18.96 -14.06
CA ASP A 374 -6.78 -20.23 -14.27
C ASP A 374 -5.25 -20.01 -14.16
N GLU A 375 -4.61 -20.71 -13.23
CA GLU A 375 -3.17 -20.61 -12.96
C GLU A 375 -2.29 -21.02 -14.15
N HIS A 376 -2.80 -21.83 -15.06
CA HIS A 376 -2.08 -22.26 -16.26
C HIS A 376 -2.12 -21.21 -17.35
N ALA A 377 -3.23 -20.47 -17.45
CA ALA A 377 -3.40 -19.39 -18.39
C ALA A 377 -2.86 -18.04 -17.83
N HIS A 378 -2.89 -17.89 -16.51
CA HIS A 378 -2.50 -16.65 -15.82
C HIS A 378 -1.50 -16.93 -14.69
N PRO A 379 -0.28 -17.40 -14.98
CA PRO A 379 0.70 -17.77 -13.97
C PRO A 379 1.18 -16.57 -13.11
N GLY A 380 0.91 -15.34 -13.56
CA GLY A 380 1.19 -14.11 -12.81
C GLY A 380 0.20 -13.79 -11.71
N GLU A 381 -1.06 -14.22 -11.87
CA GLU A 381 -2.19 -13.90 -10.98
C GLU A 381 -3.11 -15.12 -10.79
N PRO A 382 -2.57 -16.29 -10.41
CA PRO A 382 -3.28 -17.55 -10.49
C PRO A 382 -4.51 -17.66 -9.58
N TRP A 383 -4.59 -16.82 -8.54
CA TRP A 383 -5.61 -16.96 -7.50
C TRP A 383 -6.51 -15.73 -7.36
N ARG A 384 -6.41 -14.81 -8.30
CA ARG A 384 -7.24 -13.61 -8.25
C ARG A 384 -8.70 -13.97 -8.33
N SER A 385 -9.47 -13.55 -7.35
CA SER A 385 -10.92 -13.74 -7.34
C SER A 385 -11.58 -12.99 -8.49
N LEU A 386 -12.48 -13.66 -9.17
CA LEU A 386 -13.31 -13.10 -10.24
C LEU A 386 -14.73 -12.74 -9.75
N GLY A 387 -14.87 -12.35 -8.48
CA GLY A 387 -16.14 -11.89 -7.91
C GLY A 387 -16.83 -12.90 -6.99
N LEU A 388 -16.36 -14.13 -6.96
CA LEU A 388 -16.88 -15.16 -6.04
C LEU A 388 -15.78 -15.64 -5.11
N LEU A 389 -15.97 -15.43 -3.82
CA LEU A 389 -15.25 -16.11 -2.73
C LEU A 389 -16.14 -16.08 -1.49
N GLN A 390 -16.96 -17.12 -1.33
CA GLN A 390 -17.94 -17.18 -0.26
C GLN A 390 -17.89 -18.50 0.49
N SER A 391 -18.13 -18.44 1.81
CA SER A 391 -18.25 -19.62 2.67
C SER A 391 -19.71 -19.87 3.02
N VAL A 392 -20.12 -21.12 2.94
CA VAL A 392 -21.46 -21.60 3.29
C VAL A 392 -21.36 -22.75 4.31
N ASP A 393 -22.33 -22.82 5.19
CA ASP A 393 -22.45 -23.92 6.16
C ASP A 393 -23.25 -25.04 5.54
N ILE A 394 -22.72 -26.27 5.62
CA ILE A 394 -23.28 -27.49 5.03
C ILE A 394 -23.74 -28.44 6.13
N GLY A 395 -24.98 -28.81 6.07
CA GLY A 395 -25.56 -29.80 6.99
C GLY A 395 -25.32 -31.26 6.55
N THR A 396 -25.85 -32.20 7.33
CA THR A 396 -25.78 -33.64 7.01
C THR A 396 -26.82 -34.08 5.95
N GLY A 397 -27.87 -33.30 5.74
CA GLY A 397 -28.81 -33.46 4.62
C GLY A 397 -28.33 -32.71 3.38
N TRP A 398 -28.93 -32.98 2.23
CA TRP A 398 -28.68 -32.24 1.01
C TRP A 398 -29.06 -30.76 1.20
N THR A 399 -28.05 -29.89 1.23
CA THR A 399 -28.20 -28.46 1.38
C THR A 399 -28.09 -27.82 0.00
N PRO A 400 -29.12 -27.09 -0.46
CA PRO A 400 -29.03 -26.35 -1.71
C PRO A 400 -28.08 -25.16 -1.49
N VAL A 401 -27.07 -25.05 -2.33
CA VAL A 401 -26.15 -23.93 -2.42
C VAL A 401 -26.46 -23.17 -3.69
N ARG A 402 -26.63 -21.87 -3.56
CA ARG A 402 -26.86 -21.00 -4.69
C ARG A 402 -26.24 -19.64 -4.39
N LEU A 403 -25.30 -19.22 -5.24
CA LEU A 403 -24.52 -17.99 -5.09
C LEU A 403 -24.54 -17.24 -6.41
N ALA A 404 -25.26 -16.12 -6.47
CA ALA A 404 -25.19 -15.19 -7.58
C ALA A 404 -24.11 -14.15 -7.31
N PHE A 405 -23.32 -13.81 -8.32
CA PHE A 405 -22.24 -12.85 -8.22
C PHE A 405 -22.00 -12.17 -9.58
N PRO A 406 -21.67 -10.88 -9.63
CA PRO A 406 -21.10 -10.26 -10.81
C PRO A 406 -19.62 -10.66 -10.93
N ALA A 407 -19.22 -11.15 -12.09
CA ALA A 407 -17.81 -11.38 -12.35
C ALA A 407 -17.09 -10.05 -12.55
N HIS A 408 -15.87 -9.95 -12.06
CA HIS A 408 -15.01 -8.77 -12.22
C HIS A 408 -13.53 -9.17 -12.27
N SER A 409 -12.70 -8.26 -12.76
CA SER A 409 -11.24 -8.50 -12.85
C SER A 409 -10.88 -9.67 -13.77
N VAL A 410 -11.67 -9.89 -14.81
CA VAL A 410 -11.47 -10.96 -15.79
C VAL A 410 -10.36 -10.58 -16.76
N ALA A 411 -9.26 -11.32 -16.75
CA ALA A 411 -8.08 -11.06 -17.61
C ALA A 411 -8.22 -11.53 -19.07
N GLY A 412 -9.41 -11.97 -19.48
CA GLY A 412 -9.67 -12.42 -20.86
C GLY A 412 -9.24 -13.85 -21.17
N GLY A 413 -8.95 -14.67 -20.17
CA GLY A 413 -8.63 -16.11 -20.26
C GLY A 413 -9.60 -16.99 -19.52
N PRO A 414 -9.33 -18.31 -19.45
CA PRO A 414 -10.17 -19.22 -18.70
C PRO A 414 -10.13 -18.97 -17.20
N ALA A 415 -11.24 -19.31 -16.55
CA ALA A 415 -11.43 -19.25 -15.11
C ALA A 415 -11.51 -20.65 -14.50
N VAL A 416 -11.35 -20.70 -13.16
CA VAL A 416 -11.42 -21.91 -12.33
C VAL A 416 -12.49 -21.75 -11.28
N LEU A 417 -13.45 -22.66 -11.22
CA LEU A 417 -14.37 -22.79 -10.10
C LEU A 417 -13.79 -23.79 -9.10
N SER A 418 -13.64 -23.35 -7.86
CA SER A 418 -13.04 -24.15 -6.78
C SER A 418 -13.94 -24.28 -5.57
N PHE A 419 -13.96 -25.47 -4.98
CA PHE A 419 -14.54 -25.78 -3.69
C PHE A 419 -13.40 -26.05 -2.70
N ASN A 420 -13.22 -25.19 -1.72
CA ASN A 420 -12.19 -25.30 -0.69
C ASN A 420 -12.77 -26.08 0.50
N VAL A 421 -12.26 -27.25 0.78
CA VAL A 421 -12.91 -28.22 1.66
C VAL A 421 -12.08 -28.62 2.89
N ALA A 422 -10.85 -28.07 3.04
CA ALA A 422 -9.96 -28.48 4.12
C ALA A 422 -10.13 -27.70 5.43
N ALA A 423 -11.21 -26.95 5.63
CA ALA A 423 -11.50 -26.33 6.92
C ALA A 423 -11.65 -27.38 8.05
N GLN A 424 -12.09 -28.59 7.72
CA GLN A 424 -12.25 -29.72 8.64
C GLN A 424 -12.01 -31.06 7.92
N THR A 425 -11.81 -32.14 8.67
CA THR A 425 -11.84 -33.53 8.16
C THR A 425 -13.29 -33.98 7.97
N GLY A 426 -13.50 -34.87 7.05
CA GLY A 426 -14.82 -35.47 6.79
C GLY A 426 -15.10 -35.70 5.31
N ARG A 427 -16.28 -36.20 5.01
CA ARG A 427 -16.75 -36.44 3.65
C ARG A 427 -17.81 -35.44 3.26
N LEU A 428 -17.59 -34.78 2.13
CA LEU A 428 -18.59 -33.94 1.44
C LEU A 428 -18.97 -34.61 0.12
N GLU A 429 -20.24 -34.52 -0.22
CA GLU A 429 -20.80 -35.04 -1.49
C GLU A 429 -21.51 -33.89 -2.21
N PHE A 430 -21.24 -33.78 -3.50
CA PHE A 430 -21.73 -32.73 -4.39
C PHE A 430 -22.53 -33.36 -5.53
N ARG A 431 -23.66 -32.77 -5.89
CA ARG A 431 -24.42 -33.11 -7.08
C ARG A 431 -25.05 -31.89 -7.71
N ARG A 432 -25.43 -31.99 -8.98
CA ARG A 432 -26.07 -30.92 -9.75
C ARG A 432 -25.23 -29.63 -9.76
N VAL A 433 -23.94 -29.78 -9.73
CA VAL A 433 -23.03 -28.60 -9.79
C VAL A 433 -23.14 -27.94 -11.16
N ARG A 434 -23.40 -26.64 -11.17
CA ARG A 434 -23.53 -25.87 -12.39
C ARG A 434 -23.06 -24.43 -12.17
N LEU A 435 -22.50 -23.83 -13.19
CA LEU A 435 -22.28 -22.39 -13.31
C LEU A 435 -23.04 -21.90 -14.53
N VAL A 436 -23.90 -20.94 -14.34
CA VAL A 436 -24.75 -20.38 -15.40
C VAL A 436 -24.67 -18.88 -15.41
N GLU A 437 -24.89 -18.28 -16.59
CA GLU A 437 -25.03 -16.84 -16.72
C GLU A 437 -26.39 -16.38 -16.18
N GLY A 438 -26.42 -15.28 -15.46
CA GLY A 438 -27.60 -14.65 -14.89
C GLY A 438 -27.90 -15.06 -13.44
N ALA A 439 -28.77 -14.26 -12.81
CA ALA A 439 -29.35 -14.54 -11.50
C ALA A 439 -30.81 -14.92 -11.71
N ALA A 440 -31.23 -16.12 -11.31
CA ALA A 440 -32.60 -16.62 -11.57
C ALA A 440 -33.68 -15.87 -10.78
N GLU A 441 -33.31 -15.07 -9.76
CA GLU A 441 -34.26 -14.30 -8.92
C GLU A 441 -33.89 -12.79 -8.85
N GLY A 442 -32.96 -12.33 -9.70
CA GLY A 442 -32.63 -10.91 -9.81
C GLY A 442 -33.77 -10.15 -10.52
N GLY A 443 -33.72 -8.82 -10.36
CA GLY A 443 -34.72 -7.94 -10.91
C GLY A 443 -35.66 -7.37 -9.85
N LEU A 444 -36.73 -6.74 -10.27
CA LEU A 444 -37.75 -6.17 -9.38
C LEU A 444 -38.73 -7.28 -8.95
N ARG A 445 -38.92 -7.47 -7.67
CA ARG A 445 -39.83 -8.50 -7.11
C ARG A 445 -41.27 -7.98 -7.04
N PRO A 446 -42.28 -8.87 -6.99
CA PRO A 446 -43.66 -8.49 -6.76
C PRO A 446 -43.82 -7.68 -5.46
N GLY A 447 -44.40 -6.49 -5.58
CA GLY A 447 -44.61 -5.57 -4.45
C GLY A 447 -43.49 -4.55 -4.24
N GLU A 448 -42.35 -4.69 -4.94
CA GLU A 448 -41.31 -3.66 -4.97
C GLU A 448 -41.64 -2.61 -6.03
N ALA A 449 -41.63 -1.33 -5.63
CA ALA A 449 -42.00 -0.24 -6.53
C ALA A 449 -41.26 1.07 -6.17
N LEU A 450 -40.97 1.88 -7.20
CA LEU A 450 -40.34 3.21 -7.01
C LEU A 450 -41.29 4.16 -6.27
N GLU A 451 -42.58 4.08 -6.57
CA GLU A 451 -43.61 4.93 -6.01
C GLU A 451 -43.83 4.72 -4.50
N THR A 452 -43.45 3.56 -4.00
CA THR A 452 -43.50 3.21 -2.56
C THR A 452 -42.14 3.28 -1.88
N HIS A 453 -41.05 3.60 -2.61
CA HIS A 453 -39.69 3.70 -2.11
C HIS A 453 -39.21 2.45 -1.33
N ASN A 454 -39.63 1.26 -1.77
CA ASN A 454 -39.35 0.01 -1.09
C ASN A 454 -38.45 -0.96 -1.89
N VAL A 455 -37.79 -0.46 -2.93
CA VAL A 455 -36.82 -1.25 -3.68
C VAL A 455 -35.61 -1.52 -2.78
N PRO A 456 -35.29 -2.79 -2.46
CA PRO A 456 -34.20 -3.12 -1.54
C PRO A 456 -32.84 -2.87 -2.17
N LEU A 457 -31.81 -2.81 -1.34
CA LEU A 457 -30.45 -2.85 -1.82
C LEU A 457 -30.18 -4.19 -2.54
N PRO A 458 -29.40 -4.22 -3.64
CA PRO A 458 -29.22 -5.43 -4.42
C PRO A 458 -28.49 -6.52 -3.63
N GLY A 459 -29.14 -7.68 -3.45
CA GLY A 459 -28.51 -8.89 -2.88
C GLY A 459 -28.00 -9.84 -3.95
N GLU A 460 -28.90 -10.23 -4.86
CA GLU A 460 -28.58 -11.04 -6.04
C GLU A 460 -28.97 -10.28 -7.32
N PRO A 461 -28.14 -9.34 -7.78
CA PRO A 461 -28.52 -8.43 -8.86
C PRO A 461 -28.53 -9.12 -10.22
N THR A 462 -29.43 -8.67 -11.12
CA THR A 462 -29.21 -8.84 -12.56
C THR A 462 -28.03 -7.99 -13.02
N THR A 463 -27.49 -8.26 -14.21
CA THR A 463 -26.39 -7.46 -14.78
C THR A 463 -26.74 -5.96 -14.83
N ARG A 464 -28.00 -5.63 -15.15
CA ARG A 464 -28.45 -4.22 -15.18
C ARG A 464 -28.59 -3.62 -13.79
N GLN A 465 -29.14 -4.34 -12.83
CA GLN A 465 -29.17 -3.90 -11.44
C GLN A 465 -27.78 -3.64 -10.88
N TRP A 466 -26.82 -4.51 -11.23
CA TRP A 466 -25.43 -4.33 -10.84
C TRP A 466 -24.84 -3.04 -11.42
N ALA A 467 -25.03 -2.76 -12.71
CA ALA A 467 -24.54 -1.53 -13.32
C ALA A 467 -25.15 -0.29 -12.66
N ASP A 468 -26.45 -0.29 -12.35
CA ASP A 468 -27.11 0.80 -11.64
C ASP A 468 -26.59 0.93 -10.20
N TRP A 469 -26.31 -0.19 -9.52
CA TRP A 469 -25.72 -0.17 -8.18
C TRP A 469 -24.33 0.47 -8.16
N ILE A 470 -23.46 0.07 -9.07
CA ILE A 470 -22.13 0.69 -9.22
C ILE A 470 -22.24 2.18 -9.52
N ALA A 471 -23.13 2.58 -10.41
CA ALA A 471 -23.34 3.98 -10.73
C ALA A 471 -23.84 4.78 -9.50
N PHE A 472 -24.79 4.25 -8.73
CA PHE A 472 -25.26 4.86 -7.49
C PHE A 472 -24.16 5.05 -6.45
N LEU A 473 -23.35 4.02 -6.22
CA LEU A 473 -22.24 4.08 -5.27
C LEU A 473 -21.19 5.11 -5.72
N SER A 474 -20.83 5.11 -7.02
CA SER A 474 -19.91 6.09 -7.59
C SER A 474 -20.43 7.52 -7.48
N ASP A 475 -21.73 7.76 -7.79
CA ASP A 475 -22.36 9.07 -7.65
C ASP A 475 -22.39 9.54 -6.20
N THR A 476 -22.62 8.63 -5.25
CA THR A 476 -22.62 8.93 -3.80
C THR A 476 -21.23 9.37 -3.33
N GLU A 477 -20.18 8.65 -3.70
CA GLU A 477 -18.79 9.05 -3.38
C GLU A 477 -18.42 10.38 -4.05
N THR A 478 -18.81 10.56 -5.31
CA THR A 478 -18.52 11.79 -6.07
C THR A 478 -19.21 13.00 -5.48
N LYS A 479 -20.45 12.84 -5.03
CA LYS A 479 -21.20 13.88 -4.33
C LYS A 479 -20.53 14.29 -3.02
N PHE A 480 -20.13 13.32 -2.20
CA PHE A 480 -19.38 13.57 -0.97
C PHE A 480 -18.09 14.32 -1.26
N ALA A 481 -17.28 13.84 -2.22
CA ALA A 481 -16.01 14.46 -2.58
C ALA A 481 -16.19 15.91 -3.05
N GLY A 482 -17.19 16.17 -3.89
CA GLY A 482 -17.54 17.52 -4.34
C GLY A 482 -17.98 18.42 -3.21
N GLU A 483 -18.82 17.92 -2.29
CA GLU A 483 -19.30 18.65 -1.11
C GLU A 483 -18.17 19.01 -0.16
N MET A 484 -17.31 18.06 0.17
CA MET A 484 -16.15 18.32 1.05
C MET A 484 -15.16 19.29 0.41
N ARG A 485 -14.88 19.12 -0.88
CA ARG A 485 -14.00 20.04 -1.61
C ARG A 485 -14.55 21.47 -1.61
N ALA A 486 -15.83 21.64 -1.92
CA ALA A 486 -16.47 22.96 -1.91
C ALA A 486 -16.40 23.58 -0.51
N TYR A 487 -16.73 22.82 0.53
CA TYR A 487 -16.62 23.27 1.91
C TYR A 487 -15.21 23.74 2.28
N LEU A 488 -14.18 22.92 1.95
CA LEU A 488 -12.80 23.28 2.25
C LEU A 488 -12.31 24.51 1.45
N ARG A 489 -12.68 24.61 0.16
CA ARG A 489 -12.27 25.74 -0.71
C ARG A 489 -13.02 27.02 -0.41
N ASP A 490 -14.34 26.95 -0.37
CA ASP A 490 -15.20 28.12 -0.42
C ASP A 490 -15.49 28.68 0.97
N GLU A 491 -15.60 27.79 1.99
CA GLU A 491 -15.91 28.20 3.36
C GLU A 491 -14.67 28.29 4.25
N LEU A 492 -13.74 27.31 4.18
CA LEU A 492 -12.52 27.31 4.99
C LEU A 492 -11.32 27.96 4.30
N HIS A 493 -11.46 28.31 3.02
CA HIS A 493 -10.42 28.98 2.21
C HIS A 493 -9.11 28.19 2.14
N VAL A 494 -9.17 26.86 2.19
CA VAL A 494 -8.00 25.99 2.01
C VAL A 494 -7.42 26.18 0.62
N THR A 495 -6.18 26.58 0.55
CA THR A 495 -5.50 26.87 -0.72
C THR A 495 -4.58 25.75 -1.19
N ALA A 496 -4.15 24.87 -0.30
CA ALA A 496 -3.33 23.70 -0.62
C ALA A 496 -4.01 22.77 -1.63
N PRO A 497 -3.27 22.09 -2.53
CA PRO A 497 -3.78 20.98 -3.32
C PRO A 497 -4.47 19.92 -2.48
N MET A 498 -5.58 19.36 -3.00
CA MET A 498 -6.42 18.39 -2.29
C MET A 498 -6.65 17.12 -3.10
N VAL A 499 -6.76 16.01 -2.38
CA VAL A 499 -7.23 14.70 -2.86
C VAL A 499 -8.36 14.20 -1.94
N CYS A 500 -9.30 13.42 -2.49
CA CYS A 500 -10.36 12.86 -1.66
C CYS A 500 -9.90 11.61 -0.93
N SER A 501 -9.47 10.59 -1.67
CA SER A 501 -8.97 9.32 -1.13
C SER A 501 -8.16 8.59 -2.20
N GLN A 502 -7.50 7.50 -1.82
CA GLN A 502 -6.64 6.73 -2.71
C GLN A 502 -7.47 5.95 -3.76
N ILE A 503 -7.01 5.98 -5.01
CA ILE A 503 -7.76 5.41 -6.14
C ILE A 503 -7.77 3.90 -6.17
N ASN A 504 -6.74 3.24 -5.64
CA ASN A 504 -6.65 1.78 -5.60
C ASN A 504 -7.71 1.12 -4.71
N PHE A 505 -8.31 1.84 -3.77
CA PHE A 505 -9.37 1.30 -2.90
C PHE A 505 -10.74 1.22 -3.59
N THR A 506 -10.92 1.98 -4.66
CA THR A 506 -12.14 1.97 -5.48
C THR A 506 -11.91 1.31 -6.85
N GLY A 507 -10.74 1.50 -7.45
CA GLY A 507 -10.43 1.13 -8.83
C GLY A 507 -10.80 2.23 -9.83
N LEU A 508 -11.10 1.87 -11.08
CA LEU A 508 -11.40 2.83 -12.16
C LEU A 508 -12.50 3.86 -11.82
N PRO A 509 -13.61 3.50 -11.15
CA PRO A 509 -14.62 4.49 -10.79
C PRO A 509 -14.11 5.61 -9.86
N ALA A 510 -13.03 5.40 -9.11
CA ALA A 510 -12.40 6.47 -8.33
C ALA A 510 -12.00 7.67 -9.18
N LEU A 511 -11.67 7.45 -10.45
CA LEU A 511 -11.31 8.55 -11.36
C LEU A 511 -12.44 9.57 -11.53
N VAL A 512 -13.70 9.14 -11.41
CA VAL A 512 -14.87 10.04 -11.42
C VAL A 512 -14.89 10.90 -10.16
N ARG A 513 -14.69 10.29 -8.99
CA ARG A 513 -14.60 10.97 -7.68
C ARG A 513 -13.42 11.95 -7.66
N GLU A 514 -12.22 11.50 -8.07
CA GLU A 514 -10.99 12.31 -8.03
C GLU A 514 -10.88 13.33 -9.18
N ARG A 515 -11.84 13.34 -10.14
CA ARG A 515 -11.81 14.29 -11.26
C ARG A 515 -11.80 15.74 -10.81
N SER A 516 -12.56 16.08 -9.78
CA SER A 516 -12.61 17.42 -9.20
C SER A 516 -11.42 17.74 -8.31
N MET A 517 -10.63 16.75 -7.89
CA MET A 517 -9.48 16.94 -7.02
C MET A 517 -8.26 17.45 -7.79
N ASP A 518 -7.27 17.97 -7.07
CA ASP A 518 -6.13 18.63 -7.67
C ASP A 518 -5.05 17.65 -8.14
N PHE A 519 -4.95 16.48 -7.50
CA PHE A 519 -4.00 15.42 -7.84
C PHE A 519 -4.61 14.03 -7.61
N ALA A 520 -3.89 12.98 -7.99
CA ALA A 520 -4.26 11.59 -7.76
C ALA A 520 -3.27 10.95 -6.77
N ASP A 521 -3.77 10.02 -5.96
CA ASP A 521 -2.99 9.33 -4.93
C ASP A 521 -3.30 7.84 -4.90
N SER A 522 -2.31 7.03 -4.55
CA SER A 522 -2.48 5.58 -4.41
C SER A 522 -1.52 5.00 -3.36
N HIS A 523 -1.94 3.93 -2.69
CA HIS A 523 -1.16 3.16 -1.74
C HIS A 523 -0.92 1.76 -2.27
N VAL A 524 0.29 1.25 -2.12
CA VAL A 524 0.60 -0.16 -2.32
C VAL A 524 1.79 -0.52 -1.43
N TYR A 525 1.74 -1.70 -0.83
CA TYR A 525 2.82 -2.26 -0.04
C TYR A 525 3.39 -3.49 -0.74
N TRP A 526 4.71 -3.68 -0.65
CA TRP A 526 5.30 -4.96 -0.98
C TRP A 526 5.27 -5.83 0.28
N GLU A 527 4.45 -6.88 0.30
CA GLU A 527 4.31 -7.81 1.42
C GLU A 527 3.82 -7.18 2.74
N HIS A 528 2.62 -6.59 2.71
CA HIS A 528 1.98 -6.18 3.97
C HIS A 528 1.90 -7.36 4.95
N PRO A 529 2.20 -7.19 6.26
CA PRO A 529 2.07 -8.26 7.24
C PRO A 529 0.65 -8.85 7.25
N GLU A 530 0.57 -10.18 7.25
CA GLU A 530 -0.68 -10.94 7.34
C GLU A 530 -0.85 -11.44 8.77
N PHE A 531 -2.04 -11.25 9.36
CA PHE A 531 -2.34 -11.59 10.75
C PHE A 531 -3.24 -12.81 10.83
N SER A 532 -2.77 -13.89 11.49
CA SER A 532 -3.54 -15.11 11.70
C SER A 532 -4.38 -15.01 12.97
N GLY A 533 -5.49 -14.29 12.97
CA GLY A 533 -6.34 -14.10 14.14
C GLY A 533 -6.85 -12.67 14.27
N ALA A 534 -6.72 -12.06 15.46
CA ALA A 534 -7.05 -10.66 15.62
C ALA A 534 -6.08 -9.80 14.79
N GLY A 535 -6.62 -8.84 14.05
CA GLY A 535 -5.79 -7.89 13.30
C GLY A 535 -4.81 -7.17 14.22
N TRP A 536 -3.59 -6.98 13.75
CA TRP A 536 -2.50 -6.29 14.48
C TRP A 536 -2.02 -6.98 15.75
N ASP A 537 -2.23 -8.31 15.90
CA ASP A 537 -1.64 -9.09 16.99
C ASP A 537 -0.10 -9.15 16.81
N PRO A 538 0.70 -8.51 17.68
CA PRO A 538 2.14 -8.40 17.49
C PRO A 538 2.88 -9.75 17.62
N ALA A 539 2.20 -10.79 18.08
CA ALA A 539 2.76 -12.14 18.21
C ALA A 539 2.35 -13.10 17.08
N LYS A 540 1.33 -12.75 16.28
CA LYS A 540 0.71 -13.66 15.31
C LYS A 540 0.60 -13.03 13.91
N TRP A 541 1.72 -12.86 13.27
CA TRP A 541 1.80 -12.30 11.93
C TRP A 541 2.86 -13.02 11.09
N THR A 542 2.77 -12.87 9.79
CA THR A 542 3.76 -13.36 8.83
C THR A 542 3.95 -12.38 7.68
N ILE A 543 5.13 -12.41 7.08
CA ILE A 543 5.43 -11.84 5.75
C ILE A 543 5.90 -12.98 4.85
N LYS A 544 5.89 -12.79 3.54
CA LYS A 544 6.43 -13.79 2.60
C LYS A 544 7.96 -13.81 2.61
N ASN A 545 8.57 -12.69 2.96
CA ASN A 545 10.02 -12.47 3.00
C ASN A 545 10.67 -12.78 1.65
N THR A 546 10.12 -12.21 0.58
CA THR A 546 10.60 -12.35 -0.79
C THR A 546 11.00 -10.99 -1.38
N PRO A 547 12.03 -10.91 -2.23
CA PRO A 547 12.32 -9.65 -2.91
C PRO A 547 11.29 -9.37 -3.99
N MET A 548 10.83 -8.13 -4.10
CA MET A 548 9.91 -7.73 -5.15
C MET A 548 10.51 -7.95 -6.54
N LEU A 549 11.79 -7.68 -6.68
CA LEU A 549 12.50 -7.85 -7.93
C LEU A 549 12.46 -9.30 -8.46
N ALA A 550 12.47 -10.30 -7.57
CA ALA A 550 12.46 -11.72 -7.98
C ALA A 550 11.12 -12.19 -8.54
N VAL A 551 10.03 -11.46 -8.30
CA VAL A 551 8.70 -11.82 -8.80
C VAL A 551 8.28 -11.04 -10.04
N LEU A 552 9.09 -10.07 -10.48
CA LEU A 552 8.80 -9.32 -11.71
C LEU A 552 8.91 -10.24 -12.94
N GLY A 553 7.95 -10.14 -13.84
CA GLY A 553 7.88 -10.95 -15.07
C GLY A 553 6.70 -10.55 -15.96
N PRO A 554 6.43 -11.31 -17.02
CA PRO A 554 5.42 -11.02 -18.02
C PRO A 554 4.04 -10.96 -17.44
N ARG A 555 3.45 -10.38 -16.69
CA ARG A 555 2.17 -10.32 -15.97
C ARG A 555 2.36 -10.28 -14.44
N ARG A 556 3.60 -9.97 -14.01
CA ARG A 556 3.90 -9.77 -12.60
C ARG A 556 4.64 -8.47 -12.47
N PHE A 557 3.99 -7.49 -11.90
CA PHE A 557 4.49 -6.12 -11.90
C PHE A 557 5.02 -5.69 -10.53
N GLY A 558 4.81 -6.49 -9.48
CA GLY A 558 5.09 -6.07 -8.11
C GLY A 558 4.29 -4.82 -7.71
N ALA A 559 4.54 -4.33 -6.53
CA ALA A 559 3.84 -3.15 -5.99
C ALA A 559 4.06 -1.89 -6.85
N LEU A 560 5.28 -1.65 -7.33
CA LEU A 560 5.60 -0.47 -8.14
C LEU A 560 4.95 -0.50 -9.53
N GLY A 561 4.81 -1.67 -10.12
CA GLY A 561 4.10 -1.84 -11.39
C GLY A 561 2.61 -1.57 -11.22
N GLU A 562 2.02 -2.04 -10.13
CA GLU A 562 0.62 -1.73 -9.79
C GLU A 562 0.40 -0.21 -9.66
N LEU A 563 1.27 0.47 -8.92
CA LEU A 563 1.23 1.93 -8.80
C LEU A 563 1.34 2.66 -10.16
N ALA A 564 2.14 2.14 -11.09
CA ALA A 564 2.31 2.76 -12.39
C ALA A 564 1.01 2.83 -13.20
N PHE A 565 0.10 1.87 -13.03
CA PHE A 565 -1.23 1.89 -13.66
C PHE A 565 -2.19 2.92 -13.08
N HIS A 566 -1.90 3.47 -11.90
CA HIS A 566 -2.78 4.40 -11.18
C HIS A 566 -2.50 5.87 -11.51
N ARG A 567 -1.44 6.19 -12.24
CA ARG A 567 -1.14 7.56 -12.64
C ARG A 567 -2.21 8.12 -13.56
N VAL A 568 -2.82 9.25 -13.19
CA VAL A 568 -3.86 9.92 -13.98
C VAL A 568 -3.25 10.95 -14.92
N ALA A 569 -3.65 10.91 -16.20
CA ALA A 569 -3.19 11.87 -17.19
C ALA A 569 -3.55 13.31 -16.79
N GLY A 570 -2.58 14.23 -16.89
CA GLY A 570 -2.79 15.64 -16.61
C GLY A 570 -2.90 16.03 -15.14
N LYS A 571 -2.67 15.08 -14.20
CA LYS A 571 -2.63 15.34 -12.77
C LYS A 571 -1.27 14.98 -12.17
N PRO A 572 -0.80 15.67 -11.12
CA PRO A 572 0.27 15.14 -10.28
C PRO A 572 -0.13 13.80 -9.70
N PHE A 573 0.84 12.90 -9.53
CA PHE A 573 0.61 11.60 -8.93
C PHE A 573 1.45 11.43 -7.65
N ALA A 574 0.77 11.11 -6.57
CA ALA A 574 1.36 10.80 -5.28
C ALA A 574 1.26 9.31 -4.97
N VAL A 575 2.27 8.80 -4.28
CA VAL A 575 2.27 7.53 -3.58
C VAL A 575 2.43 7.85 -2.10
N SER A 576 1.31 8.09 -1.41
CA SER A 576 1.36 8.58 -0.04
C SER A 576 1.62 7.51 1.02
N GLU A 577 1.60 6.22 0.62
CA GLU A 577 2.07 5.11 1.44
C GLU A 577 2.73 4.03 0.57
N TYR A 578 3.97 3.67 0.95
CA TYR A 578 4.73 2.57 0.36
C TYR A 578 5.72 2.01 1.37
N ASP A 579 5.81 0.68 1.49
CA ASP A 579 6.81 0.02 2.30
C ASP A 579 7.13 -1.41 1.82
N HIS A 580 8.34 -1.86 2.22
CA HIS A 580 8.73 -3.26 2.35
C HIS A 580 8.79 -3.58 3.84
N PRO A 581 7.96 -4.47 4.39
CA PRO A 581 7.84 -4.62 5.82
C PRO A 581 9.12 -5.12 6.47
N ALA A 582 9.47 -4.56 7.62
CA ALA A 582 10.48 -5.17 8.47
C ALA A 582 9.90 -6.45 9.12
N PRO A 583 10.71 -7.46 9.34
CA PRO A 583 12.17 -7.50 9.20
C PRO A 583 12.64 -8.14 7.87
N SER A 584 11.99 -7.86 6.74
CA SER A 584 12.36 -8.45 5.44
C SER A 584 13.86 -8.43 5.19
N GLU A 585 14.42 -9.59 4.82
CA GLU A 585 15.83 -9.75 4.47
C GLU A 585 16.21 -9.05 3.15
N TYR A 586 15.21 -8.47 2.44
CA TYR A 586 15.37 -7.81 1.15
C TYR A 586 15.03 -6.31 1.21
N ALA A 587 14.85 -5.75 2.40
CA ALA A 587 14.42 -4.36 2.59
C ALA A 587 15.33 -3.31 1.93
N CYS A 588 16.58 -3.65 1.61
CA CYS A 588 17.53 -2.76 0.93
C CYS A 588 17.13 -2.40 -0.51
N GLU A 589 16.17 -3.11 -1.14
CA GLU A 589 15.68 -2.75 -2.47
C GLU A 589 14.67 -1.59 -2.44
N MET A 590 13.98 -1.35 -1.34
CA MET A 590 12.85 -0.45 -1.23
C MET A 590 13.11 0.97 -1.74
N TYR A 591 14.02 1.69 -1.13
CA TYR A 591 14.29 3.09 -1.44
C TYR A 591 14.86 3.33 -2.84
N PRO A 592 15.85 2.55 -3.31
CA PRO A 592 16.38 2.68 -4.66
C PRO A 592 15.34 2.40 -5.74
N GLU A 593 14.55 1.33 -5.59
CA GLU A 593 13.51 0.97 -6.55
C GLU A 593 12.43 2.04 -6.60
N LEU A 594 11.89 2.46 -5.45
CA LEU A 594 10.89 3.51 -5.37
C LEU A 594 11.35 4.81 -6.05
N ALA A 595 12.57 5.26 -5.78
CA ALA A 595 13.11 6.47 -6.37
C ALA A 595 13.35 6.35 -7.88
N VAL A 596 13.92 5.24 -8.33
CA VAL A 596 14.23 4.99 -9.76
C VAL A 596 12.95 4.86 -10.57
N PHE A 597 11.98 4.05 -10.11
CA PHE A 597 10.70 3.88 -10.78
C PHE A 597 9.87 5.17 -10.75
N GLY A 598 9.83 5.86 -9.61
CA GLY A 598 9.15 7.14 -9.49
C GLY A 598 9.69 8.19 -10.48
N CYS A 599 11.01 8.25 -10.67
CA CYS A 599 11.62 9.08 -11.71
C CYS A 599 11.21 8.61 -13.11
N ARG A 600 11.30 7.31 -13.39
CA ARG A 600 11.03 6.74 -14.70
C ARG A 600 9.57 6.93 -15.12
N GLN A 601 8.65 6.84 -14.17
CA GLN A 601 7.22 7.08 -14.34
C GLN A 601 6.83 8.56 -14.22
N ASP A 602 7.77 9.44 -13.90
CA ASP A 602 7.52 10.89 -13.73
C ASP A 602 6.49 11.18 -12.63
N TRP A 603 6.55 10.44 -11.52
CA TRP A 603 5.73 10.69 -10.34
C TRP A 603 6.15 11.97 -9.61
N ASP A 604 5.25 12.51 -8.77
CA ASP A 604 5.42 13.84 -8.19
C ASP A 604 5.63 13.81 -6.68
N ALA A 605 5.11 12.80 -5.98
CA ALA A 605 5.30 12.64 -4.54
C ALA A 605 5.44 11.17 -4.15
N LEU A 606 6.39 10.87 -3.27
CA LEU A 606 6.66 9.54 -2.72
C LEU A 606 6.75 9.64 -1.21
N TYR A 607 6.10 8.72 -0.49
CA TYR A 607 6.17 8.67 0.96
C TYR A 607 6.42 7.24 1.44
N ALA A 608 7.44 7.10 2.28
CA ALA A 608 7.66 5.85 2.99
C ALA A 608 6.71 5.75 4.20
N PHE A 609 6.11 4.59 4.42
CA PHE A 609 5.21 4.30 5.53
C PHE A 609 5.81 3.23 6.45
N ASP A 610 5.85 3.42 7.78
CA ASP A 610 5.79 4.71 8.46
C ASP A 610 7.16 4.98 9.10
N LEU A 611 7.33 6.16 9.68
CA LEU A 611 8.65 6.53 10.20
C LEU A 611 9.14 5.59 11.33
N GLY A 612 8.23 5.08 12.14
CA GLY A 612 8.55 4.30 13.34
C GLY A 612 8.73 5.17 14.60
N ASP A 613 8.93 4.53 15.74
CA ASP A 613 9.20 5.22 17.00
C ASP A 613 10.61 5.85 17.01
N TYR A 614 10.73 7.05 17.58
CA TYR A 614 11.98 7.80 17.63
C TYR A 614 12.14 8.59 18.94
N GLY A 615 13.33 9.11 19.17
CA GLY A 615 13.64 9.95 20.32
C GLY A 615 13.40 9.24 21.64
N SER A 616 12.64 9.86 22.52
CA SER A 616 12.33 9.32 23.84
C SER A 616 11.49 8.03 23.81
N ARG A 617 10.83 7.73 22.69
CA ARG A 617 10.04 6.50 22.52
C ARG A 617 10.86 5.28 22.07
N ASN A 618 12.05 5.51 21.52
CA ASN A 618 12.98 4.46 21.07
C ASN A 618 14.41 4.80 21.49
N PRO A 619 14.73 4.72 22.78
CA PRO A 619 16.02 5.18 23.31
C PRO A 619 17.21 4.29 22.90
N ASP A 620 17.00 3.02 22.56
CA ASP A 620 18.03 2.08 22.13
C ASP A 620 18.20 2.04 20.60
N GLY A 621 17.36 2.73 19.83
CA GLY A 621 17.46 2.85 18.38
C GLY A 621 17.23 1.54 17.62
N ARG A 622 16.41 0.62 18.19
CA ARG A 622 16.06 -0.64 17.52
C ARG A 622 14.99 -0.45 16.45
N ILE A 623 14.86 -1.41 15.57
CA ILE A 623 13.69 -1.55 14.69
C ILE A 623 12.49 -1.89 15.56
N THR A 624 11.44 -1.05 15.54
CA THR A 624 10.31 -1.13 16.49
C THR A 624 9.07 -1.83 15.95
N GLY A 625 9.00 -2.09 14.64
CA GLY A 625 7.82 -2.72 14.05
C GLY A 625 7.93 -2.89 12.53
N PHE A 626 6.86 -3.38 11.95
CA PHE A 626 6.79 -3.80 10.54
C PHE A 626 7.15 -2.68 9.56
N PHE A 627 6.76 -1.45 9.85
CA PHE A 627 6.90 -0.33 8.91
C PHE A 627 8.06 0.61 9.26
N ASP A 628 8.84 0.32 10.28
CA ASP A 628 9.90 1.21 10.77
C ASP A 628 10.90 1.57 9.65
N GLN A 629 11.04 2.87 9.39
CA GLN A 629 11.99 3.42 8.44
C GLN A 629 13.24 3.95 9.12
N ILE A 630 13.05 4.84 10.11
CA ILE A 630 14.12 5.68 10.64
C ILE A 630 15.16 4.90 11.44
N ASN A 631 14.80 3.73 11.97
CA ASN A 631 15.69 2.89 12.76
C ASN A 631 16.22 1.68 11.98
N HIS A 632 15.77 1.49 10.74
CA HIS A 632 16.10 0.32 9.92
C HIS A 632 17.32 0.61 9.03
N PRO A 633 18.52 0.08 9.30
CA PRO A 633 19.72 0.40 8.53
C PRO A 633 19.60 0.07 7.04
N ALA A 634 18.96 -1.06 6.69
CA ALA A 634 18.83 -1.46 5.30
C ALA A 634 17.90 -0.56 4.48
N LYS A 635 17.01 0.17 5.14
CA LYS A 635 16.13 1.18 4.50
C LYS A 635 16.78 2.56 4.59
N TRP A 636 16.96 3.09 5.79
CA TRP A 636 17.30 4.50 6.03
C TRP A 636 18.67 4.90 5.50
N SER A 637 19.65 3.99 5.46
CA SER A 637 20.97 4.29 4.88
C SER A 637 20.91 4.64 3.40
N LEU A 638 19.85 4.24 2.69
CA LEU A 638 19.62 4.54 1.28
C LEU A 638 18.78 5.79 1.04
N ALA A 639 18.19 6.40 2.08
CA ALA A 639 17.40 7.61 1.96
C ALA A 639 18.18 8.79 1.34
N PRO A 640 19.46 9.10 1.72
CA PRO A 640 20.22 10.17 1.08
C PRO A 640 20.44 9.96 -0.43
N PHE A 641 20.54 8.72 -0.89
CA PHE A 641 20.60 8.40 -2.32
C PHE A 641 19.23 8.61 -2.97
N ALA A 642 18.20 7.99 -2.44
CA ALA A 642 16.85 7.99 -3.04
C ALA A 642 16.25 9.39 -3.15
N THR A 643 16.38 10.20 -2.08
CA THR A 643 15.86 11.57 -2.06
C THR A 643 16.55 12.46 -3.08
N ARG A 644 17.88 12.36 -3.23
CA ARG A 644 18.63 13.10 -4.26
C ARG A 644 18.21 12.66 -5.66
N VAL A 645 18.12 11.35 -5.90
CA VAL A 645 17.73 10.80 -7.21
C VAL A 645 16.34 11.29 -7.59
N PHE A 646 15.36 11.12 -6.74
CA PHE A 646 13.97 11.43 -7.06
C PHE A 646 13.70 12.93 -7.14
N ARG A 647 14.13 13.69 -6.13
CA ARG A 647 13.84 15.13 -6.06
C ARG A 647 14.50 15.92 -7.18
N ALA A 648 15.71 15.55 -7.56
CA ALA A 648 16.43 16.19 -8.67
C ALA A 648 16.14 15.55 -10.04
N GLY A 649 15.33 14.46 -10.10
CA GLY A 649 15.01 13.77 -11.35
C GLY A 649 16.25 13.22 -12.05
N LEU A 650 17.19 12.65 -11.29
CA LEU A 650 18.49 12.22 -11.83
C LEU A 650 18.37 11.06 -12.81
N ILE A 651 17.34 10.25 -12.68
CA ILE A 651 16.97 9.24 -13.67
C ILE A 651 15.90 9.87 -14.58
N PRO A 652 16.14 9.99 -15.87
CA PRO A 652 15.18 10.61 -16.77
C PRO A 652 13.87 9.81 -16.85
N ALA A 653 12.76 10.54 -16.93
CA ALA A 653 11.45 9.96 -17.20
C ALA A 653 11.43 9.28 -18.56
N ALA A 654 10.64 8.23 -18.71
CA ALA A 654 10.47 7.57 -20.00
C ALA A 654 9.89 8.56 -21.04
N ALA A 655 10.47 8.60 -22.24
CA ALA A 655 9.99 9.45 -23.32
C ALA A 655 8.70 8.89 -23.93
N ALA A 656 8.61 7.57 -24.07
CA ALA A 656 7.39 6.91 -24.50
C ALA A 656 6.32 6.96 -23.41
N VAL A 657 5.06 7.11 -23.84
CA VAL A 657 3.87 7.12 -22.98
C VAL A 657 2.88 6.09 -23.48
N ALA A 658 2.36 5.29 -22.57
CA ALA A 658 1.22 4.43 -22.83
C ALA A 658 0.05 4.89 -21.96
N GLU A 659 -1.05 5.27 -22.61
CA GLU A 659 -2.25 5.78 -21.95
C GLU A 659 -3.40 4.79 -22.12
N LEU A 660 -3.85 4.25 -21.02
CA LEU A 660 -5.08 3.48 -20.95
C LEU A 660 -6.26 4.43 -21.00
N ARG A 661 -7.13 4.28 -22.00
CA ARG A 661 -8.41 4.99 -22.11
C ARG A 661 -9.54 4.02 -21.86
N PRO A 662 -10.16 4.06 -20.67
CA PRO A 662 -11.29 3.20 -20.36
C PRO A 662 -12.46 3.52 -21.32
N GLY A 663 -13.13 2.48 -21.84
CA GLY A 663 -14.36 2.64 -22.62
C GLY A 663 -15.52 3.16 -21.77
N ALA A 664 -16.61 3.58 -22.41
CA ALA A 664 -17.78 4.12 -21.71
C ALA A 664 -18.37 3.20 -20.62
N PRO A 665 -18.41 1.86 -20.78
CA PRO A 665 -18.85 0.96 -19.72
C PRO A 665 -17.83 0.77 -18.59
N ALA A 666 -16.55 1.03 -18.79
CA ALA A 666 -15.48 0.69 -17.84
C ALA A 666 -15.56 1.46 -16.52
N TRP A 667 -16.33 2.54 -16.44
CA TRP A 667 -16.59 3.28 -15.21
C TRP A 667 -17.47 2.52 -14.22
N SER A 668 -18.20 1.54 -14.72
CA SER A 668 -18.96 0.56 -13.93
C SER A 668 -18.36 -0.85 -14.00
N GLU A 669 -17.24 -1.03 -14.71
CA GLU A 669 -16.71 -2.34 -15.04
C GLU A 669 -15.44 -2.67 -14.26
N ALA A 670 -14.31 -2.52 -14.85
CA ALA A 670 -13.08 -3.03 -14.27
C ALA A 670 -12.67 -2.23 -13.03
N MET A 671 -12.62 -2.86 -11.91
CA MET A 671 -12.17 -2.25 -10.67
C MET A 671 -10.65 -2.26 -10.52
N HIS A 672 -9.94 -3.00 -11.36
CA HIS A 672 -8.49 -3.14 -11.31
C HIS A 672 -7.85 -2.69 -12.62
N PHE A 673 -7.02 -1.66 -12.50
CA PHE A 673 -6.31 -1.03 -13.63
C PHE A 673 -5.36 -2.00 -14.34
N ASP A 674 -4.60 -2.77 -13.56
CA ASP A 674 -3.61 -3.73 -14.02
C ASP A 674 -4.24 -4.85 -14.86
N MET A 675 -5.45 -5.29 -14.51
CA MET A 675 -6.17 -6.31 -15.27
C MET A 675 -6.61 -5.80 -16.64
N LEU A 676 -7.13 -4.58 -16.69
CA LEU A 676 -7.50 -3.97 -17.96
C LEU A 676 -6.25 -3.76 -18.83
N TRP A 677 -5.13 -3.33 -18.22
CA TRP A 677 -3.85 -3.24 -18.91
C TRP A 677 -3.41 -4.59 -19.46
N THR A 678 -3.37 -5.63 -18.65
CA THR A 678 -2.96 -6.98 -19.05
C THR A 678 -3.81 -7.52 -20.19
N ARG A 679 -5.11 -7.25 -20.19
CA ARG A 679 -6.03 -7.64 -21.29
C ARG A 679 -5.71 -6.94 -22.59
N LEU A 680 -5.28 -5.68 -22.56
CA LEU A 680 -4.97 -4.88 -23.74
C LEU A 680 -3.53 -5.06 -24.24
N ASP A 681 -2.62 -5.47 -23.38
CA ASP A 681 -1.19 -5.60 -23.69
C ASP A 681 -0.54 -6.76 -22.90
N PRO A 682 -0.94 -8.02 -23.21
CA PRO A 682 -0.54 -9.17 -22.40
C PRO A 682 0.95 -9.53 -22.48
N ASP A 683 1.67 -9.06 -23.50
CA ASP A 683 3.03 -9.49 -23.84
C ASP A 683 4.12 -8.45 -23.48
N GLN A 684 3.80 -7.42 -22.70
CA GLN A 684 4.74 -6.36 -22.33
C GLN A 684 5.32 -6.55 -20.93
N PRO A 685 6.39 -7.34 -20.75
CA PRO A 685 7.08 -7.42 -19.48
C PRO A 685 7.80 -6.09 -19.19
N PHE A 686 7.78 -5.64 -17.95
CA PHE A 686 8.49 -4.42 -17.52
C PHE A 686 8.14 -3.15 -18.33
N ALA A 687 6.94 -3.07 -18.92
CA ALA A 687 6.51 -1.90 -19.66
C ALA A 687 6.68 -0.58 -18.89
N PHE A 688 6.54 -0.62 -17.56
CA PHE A 688 6.75 0.52 -16.67
C PHE A 688 8.22 0.98 -16.55
N LEU A 689 9.19 0.27 -17.10
CA LEU A 689 10.58 0.72 -17.23
C LEU A 689 10.82 1.47 -18.56
N ASP A 690 10.15 1.03 -19.61
CA ASP A 690 10.38 1.52 -20.96
C ASP A 690 9.49 2.70 -21.32
N GLN A 691 8.32 2.81 -20.71
CA GLN A 691 7.34 3.85 -20.99
C GLN A 691 6.65 4.33 -19.71
N ARG A 692 6.21 5.58 -19.71
CA ARG A 692 5.34 6.09 -18.65
C ARG A 692 3.94 5.54 -18.86
N LEU A 693 3.37 4.96 -17.81
CA LEU A 693 2.01 4.49 -17.82
C LEU A 693 1.09 5.57 -17.26
N GLN A 694 -0.10 5.69 -17.82
CA GLN A 694 -1.13 6.58 -17.29
C GLN A 694 -2.52 6.13 -17.73
N VAL A 695 -3.52 6.58 -16.98
CA VAL A 695 -4.93 6.38 -17.31
C VAL A 695 -5.56 7.72 -17.65
N GLY A 696 -6.34 7.76 -18.74
CA GLY A 696 -7.09 8.96 -19.12
C GLY A 696 -8.17 9.29 -18.08
N ASP A 697 -8.33 10.57 -17.76
CA ASP A 697 -9.29 11.06 -16.76
C ASP A 697 -10.73 11.14 -17.27
N ARG A 698 -10.96 10.88 -18.56
CA ARG A 698 -12.27 10.99 -19.20
C ARG A 698 -12.66 9.68 -19.85
N PRO A 699 -13.95 9.29 -19.73
CA PRO A 699 -14.44 8.15 -20.46
C PRO A 699 -14.29 8.41 -21.98
N ALA A 700 -13.78 7.41 -22.69
CA ALA A 700 -13.87 7.43 -24.13
C ALA A 700 -15.36 7.38 -24.54
N THR A 701 -15.69 8.04 -25.62
CA THR A 701 -17.04 7.94 -26.19
C THR A 701 -17.30 6.59 -26.86
N VAL A 702 -16.27 5.75 -26.94
CA VAL A 702 -16.29 4.40 -27.52
C VAL A 702 -16.58 3.34 -26.48
N ALA A 703 -17.23 2.27 -26.91
CA ALA A 703 -17.62 1.18 -26.00
C ALA A 703 -16.44 0.39 -25.45
N ALA A 704 -15.36 0.23 -26.23
CA ALA A 704 -14.21 -0.57 -25.83
C ALA A 704 -13.08 0.27 -25.23
N ALA A 705 -12.41 -0.25 -24.21
CA ALA A 705 -11.17 0.33 -23.71
C ALA A 705 -10.07 0.26 -24.78
N THR A 706 -9.21 1.27 -24.82
CA THR A 706 -8.10 1.37 -25.78
C THR A 706 -6.80 1.74 -25.08
N LEU A 707 -5.69 1.27 -25.64
CA LEU A 707 -4.35 1.64 -25.23
C LEU A 707 -3.72 2.50 -26.33
N LEU A 708 -3.42 3.76 -25.99
CA LEU A 708 -2.72 4.68 -26.90
C LEU A 708 -1.24 4.74 -26.52
N ARG A 709 -0.39 4.69 -27.55
CA ARG A 709 1.05 4.87 -27.38
C ARG A 709 1.52 6.11 -28.13
N SER A 710 2.36 6.89 -27.48
CA SER A 710 2.97 8.09 -28.06
C SER A 710 4.43 8.20 -27.62
N GLY A 711 5.21 8.95 -28.40
CA GLY A 711 6.65 9.09 -28.17
C GLY A 711 7.44 7.91 -28.72
N PHE A 712 8.75 7.97 -28.55
CA PHE A 712 9.68 6.94 -29.01
C PHE A 712 10.33 6.28 -27.80
N ALA A 713 10.54 4.97 -27.86
CA ALA A 713 11.33 4.28 -26.85
C ALA A 713 12.76 4.86 -26.86
N ASP A 714 13.23 5.30 -25.69
CA ASP A 714 14.62 5.65 -25.45
C ASP A 714 15.41 4.37 -25.11
N THR A 715 16.73 4.45 -25.12
CA THR A 715 17.54 3.40 -24.47
C THR A 715 17.34 3.56 -22.98
N PRO A 716 16.64 2.64 -22.28
CA PRO A 716 16.29 2.85 -20.89
C PRO A 716 17.55 2.92 -20.02
N PRO A 717 17.70 3.98 -19.20
CA PRO A 717 18.77 4.09 -18.22
C PRO A 717 18.59 3.10 -17.06
N VAL A 718 17.47 2.37 -17.06
CA VAL A 718 17.06 1.39 -16.07
C VAL A 718 16.82 0.06 -16.73
N ARG A 719 17.40 -1.01 -16.21
CA ARG A 719 17.25 -2.37 -16.75
C ARG A 719 17.17 -3.38 -15.62
N VAL A 720 16.43 -4.44 -15.81
CA VAL A 720 16.51 -5.66 -15.02
C VAL A 720 17.35 -6.68 -15.81
N ILE A 721 18.42 -7.14 -15.21
CA ILE A 721 19.35 -8.10 -15.81
C ILE A 721 19.36 -9.40 -15.02
N SER A 722 19.69 -10.50 -15.69
CA SER A 722 19.87 -11.80 -15.04
C SER A 722 21.24 -11.88 -14.39
N ALA A 723 21.31 -12.44 -13.21
CA ALA A 723 22.53 -12.78 -12.48
C ALA A 723 22.47 -14.26 -12.04
N PRO A 724 23.56 -14.87 -11.56
CA PRO A 724 23.57 -16.31 -11.24
C PRO A 724 22.53 -16.79 -10.24
N ARG A 725 22.03 -15.91 -9.40
CA ARG A 725 21.07 -16.24 -8.31
C ARG A 725 19.67 -15.67 -8.51
N GLY A 726 19.48 -14.79 -9.46
CA GLY A 726 18.21 -14.14 -9.71
C GLY A 726 18.36 -12.87 -10.55
N GLN A 727 17.56 -11.88 -10.28
CA GLN A 727 17.53 -10.63 -11.04
C GLN A 727 18.27 -9.51 -10.31
N VAL A 728 18.77 -8.55 -11.08
CA VAL A 728 19.39 -7.31 -10.58
C VAL A 728 18.79 -6.14 -11.36
N LEU A 729 18.25 -5.17 -10.66
CA LEU A 729 17.93 -3.87 -11.20
C LEU A 729 19.20 -3.05 -11.29
N VAL A 730 19.49 -2.50 -12.47
CA VAL A 730 20.55 -1.53 -12.68
C VAL A 730 19.97 -0.23 -13.22
N ALA A 731 20.38 0.89 -12.63
CA ALA A 731 20.03 2.21 -13.11
C ALA A 731 21.26 3.11 -13.12
N ALA A 732 21.39 3.92 -14.16
CA ALA A 732 22.53 4.82 -14.31
C ALA A 732 22.14 6.13 -14.96
N SER A 733 22.76 7.20 -14.47
CA SER A 733 22.74 8.53 -15.06
C SER A 733 24.12 9.16 -14.90
N PRO A 734 24.38 10.34 -15.47
CA PRO A 734 25.66 11.01 -15.24
C PRO A 734 25.99 11.25 -13.76
N ARG A 735 25.02 11.42 -12.88
CA ARG A 735 25.20 11.80 -11.46
C ARG A 735 24.91 10.68 -10.46
N ALA A 736 24.28 9.60 -10.86
CA ALA A 736 23.89 8.50 -9.98
C ALA A 736 23.95 7.16 -10.70
N ALA A 737 24.31 6.11 -9.95
CA ALA A 737 24.31 4.75 -10.42
C ALA A 737 23.91 3.82 -9.27
N VAL A 738 23.14 2.77 -9.56
CA VAL A 738 22.73 1.78 -8.58
C VAL A 738 22.59 0.39 -9.20
N ALA A 739 22.99 -0.62 -8.44
CA ALA A 739 22.70 -2.02 -8.69
C ALA A 739 22.03 -2.58 -7.43
N THR A 740 20.83 -3.14 -7.59
CA THR A 740 20.05 -3.72 -6.49
C THR A 740 19.55 -5.11 -6.88
N GLY A 741 19.68 -6.10 -6.01
CA GLY A 741 19.25 -7.45 -6.29
C GLY A 741 20.27 -8.53 -5.94
N TYR A 742 20.25 -9.63 -6.67
CA TYR A 742 21.12 -10.77 -6.44
C TYR A 742 22.55 -10.53 -6.96
N LEU A 743 23.35 -9.80 -6.18
CA LEU A 743 24.74 -9.43 -6.53
C LEU A 743 25.76 -10.52 -6.19
N GLY A 744 25.46 -11.44 -5.27
CA GLY A 744 26.39 -12.48 -4.84
C GLY A 744 26.82 -13.43 -5.96
N GLY A 745 28.14 -13.55 -6.18
CA GLY A 745 28.72 -14.34 -7.26
C GLY A 745 28.67 -13.68 -8.64
N ALA A 746 28.32 -12.37 -8.72
CA ALA A 746 28.15 -11.63 -9.96
C ALA A 746 29.12 -10.47 -10.10
N THR A 747 29.38 -10.09 -11.36
CA THR A 747 29.91 -8.77 -11.72
C THR A 747 28.84 -8.02 -12.49
N VAL A 748 28.46 -6.85 -12.00
CA VAL A 748 27.36 -6.03 -12.52
C VAL A 748 27.87 -4.66 -12.92
N ASP A 749 27.51 -4.24 -14.13
CA ASP A 749 27.78 -2.90 -14.65
C ASP A 749 26.53 -2.03 -14.62
N ALA A 750 26.57 -0.94 -13.87
CA ALA A 750 25.56 0.11 -13.80
C ALA A 750 26.19 1.45 -14.26
N GLY A 751 26.47 1.58 -15.55
CA GLY A 751 27.11 2.77 -16.13
C GLY A 751 28.50 3.06 -15.57
N SER A 752 28.65 4.14 -14.81
CA SER A 752 29.93 4.50 -14.17
C SER A 752 30.33 3.53 -13.06
N LEU A 753 29.39 2.84 -12.45
CA LEU A 753 29.59 1.91 -11.35
C LEU A 753 29.71 0.47 -11.87
N ARG A 754 30.76 -0.23 -11.47
CA ARG A 754 30.91 -1.69 -11.60
C ARG A 754 31.07 -2.30 -10.22
N VAL A 755 30.31 -3.34 -9.94
CA VAL A 755 30.33 -4.05 -8.66
C VAL A 755 30.63 -5.53 -8.93
N THR A 756 31.59 -6.08 -8.21
CA THR A 756 31.88 -7.54 -8.21
C THR A 756 31.75 -8.04 -6.78
N CYS A 757 30.81 -8.94 -6.53
CA CYS A 757 30.57 -9.55 -5.22
C CYS A 757 30.90 -11.04 -5.24
N PRO A 758 31.69 -11.57 -4.30
CA PRO A 758 31.69 -13.01 -4.01
C PRO A 758 30.31 -13.41 -3.42
N ARG A 759 30.14 -14.70 -3.14
CA ARG A 759 28.93 -15.19 -2.45
C ARG A 759 28.93 -14.70 -1.00
N PHE A 760 27.76 -14.31 -0.50
CA PHE A 760 27.53 -13.89 0.88
C PHE A 760 26.06 -14.09 1.28
N GLY A 761 25.78 -14.26 2.53
CA GLY A 761 24.43 -14.32 3.12
C GLY A 761 23.30 -14.79 2.18
N ARG A 762 22.39 -13.89 1.86
CA ARG A 762 21.31 -14.13 0.88
C ARG A 762 21.72 -13.82 -0.56
N ASP A 763 22.94 -13.42 -0.82
CA ASP A 763 23.43 -12.93 -2.12
C ASP A 763 22.72 -11.67 -2.64
N PHE A 764 21.91 -11.01 -1.80
CA PHE A 764 21.06 -9.89 -2.17
C PHE A 764 21.53 -8.61 -1.48
N ALA A 765 21.76 -7.56 -2.26
CA ALA A 765 22.22 -6.27 -1.75
C ALA A 765 21.91 -5.13 -2.71
N THR A 766 22.05 -3.92 -2.20
CA THR A 766 22.08 -2.67 -2.98
C THR A 766 23.47 -2.04 -2.88
N VAL A 767 24.01 -1.67 -4.04
CA VAL A 767 25.19 -0.82 -4.16
C VAL A 767 24.84 0.40 -4.98
N ALA A 768 24.93 1.58 -4.35
CA ALA A 768 24.55 2.85 -4.95
C ALA A 768 25.70 3.86 -4.88
N ALA A 769 25.88 4.65 -5.93
CA ALA A 769 26.85 5.75 -6.00
C ALA A 769 26.15 7.03 -6.47
N ILE A 770 26.42 8.15 -5.81
CA ILE A 770 25.82 9.45 -6.16
C ILE A 770 26.81 10.60 -5.97
N ALA A 771 26.85 11.50 -6.95
CA ALA A 771 27.55 12.76 -6.86
C ALA A 771 26.88 13.67 -5.80
N LEU A 772 27.68 14.28 -4.92
CA LEU A 772 27.18 15.17 -3.87
C LEU A 772 27.06 16.63 -4.30
N ASP A 773 27.47 16.94 -5.52
CA ASP A 773 27.30 18.24 -6.19
C ASP A 773 26.52 18.07 -7.51
N ASP A 774 26.37 19.13 -8.28
CA ASP A 774 25.65 19.12 -9.55
C ASP A 774 26.46 18.60 -10.75
N ARG A 775 27.66 18.10 -10.52
CA ARG A 775 28.54 17.55 -11.56
C ARG A 775 28.30 16.06 -11.80
N PRO A 776 28.63 15.56 -13.00
CA PRO A 776 28.63 14.12 -13.26
C PRO A 776 29.61 13.37 -12.34
N LEU A 777 29.34 12.09 -12.07
CA LEU A 777 30.22 11.19 -11.28
C LEU A 777 31.67 11.23 -11.76
N ALA A 778 31.89 11.38 -13.05
CA ALA A 778 33.24 11.43 -13.64
C ALA A 778 34.05 12.70 -13.25
N THR A 779 33.38 13.78 -12.86
CA THR A 779 34.02 15.10 -12.62
C THR A 779 33.65 15.75 -11.29
N THR A 780 32.78 15.11 -10.50
CA THR A 780 32.40 15.58 -9.16
C THR A 780 33.58 15.51 -8.20
N GLN A 781 33.60 16.37 -7.22
CA GLN A 781 34.62 16.36 -6.18
C GLN A 781 34.37 15.34 -5.07
N ARG A 782 33.09 14.99 -4.86
CA ARG A 782 32.70 14.09 -3.77
C ARG A 782 31.62 13.13 -4.23
N ILE A 783 31.81 11.84 -3.95
CA ILE A 783 30.83 10.79 -4.25
C ILE A 783 30.50 10.06 -2.94
N LEU A 784 29.23 9.86 -2.67
CA LEU A 784 28.75 8.91 -1.67
C LEU A 784 28.56 7.55 -2.36
N VAL A 785 29.16 6.51 -1.80
CA VAL A 785 28.90 5.11 -2.17
C VAL A 785 28.27 4.42 -0.96
N THR A 786 27.13 3.77 -1.16
CA THR A 786 26.39 3.05 -0.12
C THR A 786 26.25 1.59 -0.52
N LEU A 787 26.62 0.67 0.38
CA LEU A 787 26.48 -0.77 0.21
C LEU A 787 25.66 -1.32 1.36
N VAL A 788 24.52 -1.93 1.06
CA VAL A 788 23.56 -2.41 2.07
C VAL A 788 23.01 -3.76 1.68
N ALA A 789 22.97 -4.69 2.61
CA ALA A 789 22.26 -5.97 2.51
C ALA A 789 21.19 -6.05 3.62
N ARG A 790 21.28 -7.06 4.49
CA ARG A 790 20.35 -7.25 5.60
C ARG A 790 20.71 -6.36 6.80
N ALA A 791 19.68 -6.06 7.59
CA ALA A 791 19.86 -5.44 8.91
C ALA A 791 18.83 -6.00 9.89
N GLU A 792 19.23 -6.14 11.14
CA GLU A 792 18.43 -6.73 12.20
C GLU A 792 18.71 -6.01 13.55
N ASN A 793 17.84 -6.24 14.53
CA ASN A 793 18.17 -5.94 15.91
C ASN A 793 19.08 -7.03 16.48
N GLN A 794 19.87 -6.71 17.47
CA GLN A 794 20.61 -7.73 18.22
C GLN A 794 19.64 -8.68 18.91
N ALA A 795 19.98 -9.96 18.99
CA ALA A 795 19.14 -11.02 19.56
C ALA A 795 17.74 -11.15 18.95
N MET A 796 17.50 -10.64 17.74
CA MET A 796 16.25 -10.88 17.00
C MET A 796 16.14 -12.38 16.64
N GLN A 797 14.95 -12.96 16.78
CA GLN A 797 14.76 -14.40 16.54
C GLN A 797 13.69 -14.67 15.50
N TRP A 798 14.11 -15.19 14.37
CA TRP A 798 13.23 -15.65 13.31
C TRP A 798 12.59 -17.02 13.62
N ASN A 799 11.38 -17.23 13.13
CA ASN A 799 10.83 -18.57 13.03
C ASN A 799 11.61 -19.41 11.99
N ALA A 800 11.39 -20.74 11.99
CA ALA A 800 12.13 -21.66 11.11
C ALA A 800 11.98 -21.39 9.61
N THR A 801 10.93 -20.69 9.19
CA THR A 801 10.67 -20.34 7.79
C THR A 801 11.11 -18.93 7.41
N HIS A 802 11.67 -18.16 8.34
CA HIS A 802 12.03 -16.75 8.15
C HIS A 802 10.86 -15.89 7.65
N THR A 803 9.66 -16.15 8.15
CA THR A 803 8.45 -15.40 7.79
C THR A 803 7.91 -14.54 8.92
N SER A 804 8.45 -14.67 10.14
CA SER A 804 8.05 -13.88 11.30
C SER A 804 9.10 -13.93 12.39
N VAL A 805 9.18 -12.88 13.16
CA VAL A 805 9.88 -12.87 14.47
C VAL A 805 8.89 -12.86 15.65
N GLY A 806 7.57 -12.90 15.36
CA GLY A 806 6.56 -12.78 16.40
C GLY A 806 6.80 -11.54 17.27
N ALA A 807 6.88 -11.74 18.59
CA ALA A 807 7.26 -10.70 19.54
C ALA A 807 8.78 -10.60 19.79
N ALA A 808 9.61 -11.46 19.18
CA ALA A 808 11.04 -11.57 19.46
C ALA A 808 11.89 -10.62 18.59
N TRP A 809 11.56 -9.34 18.61
CA TRP A 809 12.25 -8.28 17.86
C TRP A 809 13.68 -8.00 18.33
N GLY A 810 14.12 -8.50 19.49
CA GLY A 810 15.44 -8.19 20.06
C GLY A 810 15.55 -6.75 20.60
N HIS A 811 16.77 -6.21 20.60
CA HIS A 811 17.09 -4.89 21.14
C HIS A 811 18.11 -4.13 20.27
N GLY A 812 18.27 -2.84 20.51
CA GLY A 812 19.29 -2.00 19.90
C GLY A 812 20.66 -2.10 20.57
N PRO A 813 21.68 -1.54 19.96
CA PRO A 813 21.68 -0.95 18.62
C PRO A 813 21.55 -2.02 17.53
N THR A 814 21.04 -1.59 16.35
CA THR A 814 20.92 -2.46 15.19
C THR A 814 22.25 -2.97 14.67
N ILE A 815 22.22 -4.11 13.98
CA ILE A 815 23.35 -4.71 13.26
C ILE A 815 23.06 -4.78 11.76
N ALA A 816 24.10 -4.71 10.95
CA ALA A 816 24.01 -4.80 9.48
C ALA A 816 24.98 -5.84 8.94
N GLU A 817 24.54 -6.55 7.91
CA GLU A 817 25.38 -7.51 7.17
C GLU A 817 26.31 -6.76 6.23
N ARG A 818 27.59 -7.12 6.24
CA ARG A 818 28.59 -6.59 5.32
C ARG A 818 28.35 -7.13 3.92
N VAL A 819 28.40 -6.24 2.93
CA VAL A 819 28.43 -6.59 1.51
C VAL A 819 29.89 -6.74 1.07
N PRO A 820 30.42 -7.94 0.89
CA PRO A 820 31.77 -8.11 0.39
C PRO A 820 31.80 -7.76 -1.10
N ALA A 821 32.48 -6.68 -1.46
CA ALA A 821 32.47 -6.19 -2.83
C ALA A 821 33.81 -5.59 -3.27
N THR A 822 34.11 -5.74 -4.54
CA THR A 822 35.03 -4.86 -5.27
C THR A 822 34.18 -3.84 -6.01
N VAL A 823 34.37 -2.58 -5.66
CA VAL A 823 33.65 -1.42 -6.27
C VAL A 823 34.63 -0.72 -7.21
N ALA A 824 34.19 -0.50 -8.43
CA ALA A 824 34.95 0.21 -9.45
C ALA A 824 34.13 1.34 -10.06
N LEU A 825 34.62 2.58 -9.96
CA LEU A 825 33.94 3.76 -10.50
C LEU A 825 34.75 4.38 -11.64
N ALA A 826 34.12 4.66 -12.78
CA ALA A 826 34.70 5.38 -13.89
C ALA A 826 34.79 6.87 -13.52
N LEU A 827 36.01 7.32 -13.26
CA LEU A 827 36.32 8.70 -12.80
C LEU A 827 37.34 9.33 -13.74
N GLY A 828 37.32 10.68 -13.83
CA GLY A 828 38.26 11.45 -14.63
C GLY A 828 39.68 11.55 -14.06
N GLY A 829 39.91 11.07 -12.83
CA GLY A 829 41.19 11.16 -12.13
C GLY A 829 41.28 10.28 -10.89
N PRO A 830 42.46 10.29 -10.21
CA PRO A 830 42.62 9.56 -8.96
C PRO A 830 41.78 10.16 -7.84
N GLY A 831 41.30 9.32 -6.93
CA GLY A 831 40.54 9.74 -5.76
C GLY A 831 41.00 9.05 -4.48
N ARG A 832 40.64 9.61 -3.33
CA ARG A 832 40.84 8.98 -2.02
C ARG A 832 39.52 8.42 -1.53
N VAL A 833 39.51 7.19 -1.06
CA VAL A 833 38.33 6.52 -0.50
C VAL A 833 38.43 6.54 1.01
N TYR A 834 37.33 6.87 1.66
CA TYR A 834 37.18 6.86 3.11
C TYR A 834 35.95 6.02 3.51
N ALA A 835 36.14 5.09 4.45
CA ALA A 835 35.04 4.48 5.17
C ALA A 835 34.40 5.53 6.11
N LEU A 836 33.08 5.56 6.21
CA LEU A 836 32.35 6.52 7.04
C LEU A 836 31.82 5.88 8.32
N LYS A 837 31.71 6.66 9.38
CA LYS A 837 30.99 6.33 10.58
C LYS A 837 29.47 6.45 10.36
N PRO A 838 28.64 5.95 11.27
CA PRO A 838 27.18 6.10 11.17
C PRO A 838 26.69 7.55 11.00
N ASP A 839 27.41 8.52 11.57
CA ASP A 839 27.13 9.96 11.44
C ASP A 839 27.64 10.58 10.12
N GLY A 840 28.25 9.78 9.24
CA GLY A 840 28.80 10.23 7.96
C GLY A 840 30.17 10.90 8.04
N THR A 841 30.80 11.01 9.22
CA THR A 841 32.19 11.47 9.33
C THR A 841 33.18 10.38 8.90
N ARG A 842 34.36 10.77 8.41
CA ARG A 842 35.37 9.82 7.98
C ARG A 842 35.90 9.00 9.16
N ALA A 843 35.93 7.69 9.02
CA ALA A 843 36.51 6.77 10.01
C ALA A 843 38.00 6.56 9.70
N HIS A 844 38.32 6.05 8.50
CA HIS A 844 39.70 5.79 8.02
C HIS A 844 39.76 5.81 6.50
N ALA A 845 40.96 5.92 5.97
CA ALA A 845 41.18 5.81 4.53
C ALA A 845 41.19 4.34 4.10
N VAL A 846 40.58 4.06 2.97
CA VAL A 846 40.55 2.73 2.35
C VAL A 846 41.51 2.69 1.17
N ALA A 847 42.28 1.62 1.05
CA ALA A 847 43.20 1.44 -0.07
C ALA A 847 42.43 1.39 -1.39
N ALA A 848 42.84 2.22 -2.34
CA ALA A 848 42.22 2.29 -3.66
C ALA A 848 43.31 2.38 -4.73
N THR A 849 43.03 1.82 -5.92
CA THR A 849 43.92 1.84 -7.07
C THR A 849 43.15 2.38 -8.28
N CYS A 850 43.94 2.97 -9.23
CA CYS A 850 43.37 3.37 -10.52
C CYS A 850 43.81 2.35 -11.57
N ALA A 851 42.83 1.64 -12.14
CA ALA A 851 43.04 0.63 -13.17
C ALA A 851 42.02 0.78 -14.30
N GLY A 852 42.49 0.83 -15.56
CA GLY A 852 41.61 0.93 -16.72
C GLY A 852 40.64 2.11 -16.73
N GLY A 853 41.06 3.28 -16.22
CA GLY A 853 40.23 4.48 -16.13
C GLY A 853 39.13 4.40 -15.01
N ARG A 854 39.31 3.47 -14.06
CA ARG A 854 38.38 3.32 -12.92
C ARG A 854 39.16 3.40 -11.60
N LEU A 855 38.62 4.08 -10.62
CA LEU A 855 39.02 3.97 -9.23
C LEU A 855 38.44 2.67 -8.67
N VAL A 856 39.29 1.81 -8.12
CA VAL A 856 38.92 0.49 -7.60
C VAL A 856 39.27 0.39 -6.14
N PHE A 857 38.34 -0.03 -5.30
CA PHE A 857 38.57 -0.39 -3.89
C PHE A 857 37.82 -1.66 -3.51
N VAL A 858 38.32 -2.32 -2.48
CA VAL A 858 37.73 -3.57 -1.96
C VAL A 858 37.14 -3.30 -0.57
N VAL A 859 35.93 -3.71 -0.35
CA VAL A 859 35.30 -3.69 0.97
C VAL A 859 35.90 -4.78 1.84
N THR A 860 36.54 -4.39 2.93
CA THR A 860 37.21 -5.31 3.86
C THR A 860 36.42 -5.55 5.16
N PRO A 861 36.72 -6.61 5.94
CA PRO A 861 36.08 -6.85 7.22
C PRO A 861 36.31 -5.71 8.24
N GLU A 862 37.39 -4.99 8.11
CA GLU A 862 37.80 -3.92 9.02
C GLU A 862 36.97 -2.64 8.80
N ASP A 863 36.36 -2.46 7.64
CA ASP A 863 35.68 -1.21 7.29
C ASP A 863 34.44 -0.96 8.16
N ARG A 864 33.70 -2.00 8.50
CA ARG A 864 32.49 -1.97 9.38
C ARG A 864 31.58 -0.79 9.11
N THR A 865 31.30 -0.54 7.82
CA THR A 865 30.50 0.60 7.36
C THR A 865 29.55 0.21 6.22
N LEU A 866 28.47 0.96 6.13
CA LEU A 866 27.55 0.93 4.97
C LEU A 866 27.90 2.01 3.94
N HIS A 867 28.78 2.98 4.28
CA HIS A 867 29.00 4.16 3.47
C HIS A 867 30.47 4.45 3.24
N TYR A 868 30.78 4.84 2.02
CA TYR A 868 32.10 5.30 1.63
C TYR A 868 32.01 6.68 0.97
N GLU A 869 32.94 7.54 1.28
CA GLU A 869 33.17 8.79 0.55
C GLU A 869 34.36 8.63 -0.38
N ILE A 870 34.16 9.00 -1.64
CA ILE A 870 35.26 9.20 -2.57
C ILE A 870 35.46 10.72 -2.72
N ALA A 871 36.63 11.19 -2.34
CA ALA A 871 37.07 12.56 -2.52
C ALA A 871 38.07 12.64 -3.68
N LEU A 872 37.76 13.46 -4.67
CA LEU A 872 38.62 13.73 -5.81
C LEU A 872 39.40 15.03 -5.57
N PRO A 873 40.65 15.15 -6.06
CA PRO A 873 41.38 16.42 -5.98
C PRO A 873 40.64 17.52 -6.77
N GLU A 874 40.89 18.78 -6.35
CA GLU A 874 40.36 19.96 -7.03
C GLU A 874 40.89 20.09 -8.45
#